data_7f10b5dcbf54d8b75481153e139480b6
#
_entry.id   7f10b5dcbf54d8b75481153e139480b6
#
_cell.length_a   1.000
_cell.length_b   1.000
_cell.length_c   1.000
_cell.angle_alpha   90.00
_cell.angle_beta   90.00
_cell.angle_gamma   90.00
#
_symmetry.space_group_name_H-M   'P 1'
#
loop_
_entity.id
_entity.type
_entity.pdbx_description
1 polymer ?
#
loop_
_entity_poly.entity_id
_entity_poly.type
_entity_poly.pdbx_seq_one_letter_code
_entity_poly.pdbx_strand_id
1 'polypeptide(L)'
;MKYEIKRNLHGDFSVFEQNKLPARSYFIPFSSEKELEKTDYKSERYLSDRITMLSGEWDFAYYDKLSNIPTVLDTENTSFDKATTPSTWQRTGYDQIAYINTRYPFPKKPPYIPHDVAVGIYRKTVSLNNCARRVITFLGVAGALAVYVNGKYAGYSEGSHNTAEFDITSISKEGENEIVAVVYKWSNGTYLECQDMFRENGIFRDCYIISQGKNYINDFLFRSTKNANSTYNLNIEISGEFSENTSIEIIADGLFKTELSAKMKTKIENLSVKEWSAETPNVYEVLILLKKGAEVCEAVRTYIGFKDVKIDGEVFLFNSKPIKMLGVNHHDTHMTKGYAVSLDDLELDIKLMKEYNCNAVRTSHYPPDPVFLIMCDIYGLYAVDEADIETHGFYAVPYSTYNPNRLSNDVKWASHYLDRVKRMYERDKNHPCVTMWSLGNESGGYKCQDVCYDFLKSVNPEIPVHYEGAIRSKRWAYDVVSRMYGTPDLMRKVLKGTAGSKYKGKPFFQCEYAHAMGNGPGGLEEYMQLFYSSDQFMGGCIWEWADHSVYDENAKYRWTYGGDHNEPIHDGNFCVDGLFYPDRKPSSGALEMKVCYRPVRAQYLGDNKFSLANKKCFTDTSDIEISYIISVNGRAEESGVLDTVIEPMSEKQIEIASPILADKSKDVFVNFIYKDKKTGREIAEEQVIASRIAPSEQMLGKDASFAGAGNTITVTFENGKAIFDKKAGLVSLCKNSVEYLKKDPIDKMNGFVPHIYRGRLDNDQYMVIFWKIIGLDCSKPVLRSCRVVDASGRKCVRTKYDFVTRGIFVLASALVDYYFDDKGNMKITARLEKVCPLTDQLPRFGVHAELNNSFENVEYYGRGPVENYSDFKEHSPIGVYETTVSRMPHKYIKPQDSGNRGEVKEASISSDKAKITFLADKVPFNFNANHFTLGQLSRAKHIEDIPDDKTTFTAIDGFVRGTGSGSCGPIPPREHQIKFGYTHPLEYTFTVKLG
;
A
#
# COMPACT_ATOMS: atom_id res chain seq x y z
N MET A 1 -24.53 -40.66 0.87
CA MET A 1 -23.88 -41.28 2.07
C MET A 1 -24.28 -40.57 3.35
N LYS A 2 -24.00 -41.12 4.55
CA LYS A 2 -24.36 -40.53 5.85
C LYS A 2 -23.13 -40.11 6.63
N TYR A 3 -23.15 -38.87 7.20
CA TYR A 3 -22.04 -38.29 7.94
C TYR A 3 -22.51 -37.76 9.31
N GLU A 4 -21.85 -38.19 10.37
CA GLU A 4 -22.04 -37.61 11.71
C GLU A 4 -21.19 -36.33 11.81
N ILE A 5 -21.81 -35.16 11.70
CA ILE A 5 -21.11 -33.90 11.72
C ILE A 5 -20.68 -33.57 13.16
N LYS A 6 -19.38 -33.30 13.34
CA LYS A 6 -18.79 -32.88 14.63
C LYS A 6 -19.22 -31.45 14.96
N ARG A 7 -20.05 -31.26 15.99
CA ARG A 7 -20.71 -29.98 16.30
C ARG A 7 -19.98 -29.12 17.32
N ASN A 8 -19.01 -29.66 18.03
CA ASN A 8 -18.38 -28.98 19.16
C ASN A 8 -16.92 -28.57 18.93
N LEU A 9 -16.29 -29.05 17.85
CA LEU A 9 -14.84 -28.84 17.62
C LEU A 9 -14.48 -27.35 17.56
N HIS A 10 -15.23 -26.56 16.81
CA HIS A 10 -14.98 -25.14 16.57
C HIS A 10 -15.03 -24.27 17.85
N GLY A 11 -15.70 -24.74 18.90
CA GLY A 11 -15.81 -24.06 20.19
C GLY A 11 -14.99 -24.72 21.33
N ASP A 12 -14.32 -25.84 21.05
CA ASP A 12 -13.49 -26.53 22.04
C ASP A 12 -12.06 -25.98 22.03
N PHE A 13 -11.76 -25.14 22.97
CA PHE A 13 -10.46 -24.48 23.08
C PHE A 13 -9.26 -25.47 23.21
N SER A 14 -9.50 -26.69 23.65
CA SER A 14 -8.45 -27.71 23.74
C SER A 14 -8.09 -28.34 22.38
N VAL A 15 -8.89 -28.06 21.33
CA VAL A 15 -8.81 -28.71 20.02
C VAL A 15 -8.72 -27.66 18.92
N PHE A 16 -7.53 -27.33 18.46
CA PHE A 16 -7.33 -26.53 17.24
C PHE A 16 -6.93 -27.36 16.03
N GLU A 17 -6.61 -28.65 16.24
CA GLU A 17 -6.36 -29.65 15.18
C GLU A 17 -6.67 -31.06 15.66
N GLN A 18 -7.11 -31.92 14.75
CA GLN A 18 -7.21 -33.38 14.96
C GLN A 18 -6.81 -34.10 13.67
N ASN A 19 -5.97 -35.12 13.80
CA ASN A 19 -5.47 -35.97 12.69
C ASN A 19 -4.81 -35.13 11.56
N LYS A 20 -4.49 -33.87 11.77
CA LYS A 20 -3.77 -33.01 10.85
C LYS A 20 -2.31 -33.43 10.82
N LEU A 21 -1.75 -33.64 9.64
CA LEU A 21 -0.35 -33.97 9.48
C LEU A 21 0.58 -32.83 9.94
N PRO A 22 1.80 -33.13 10.39
CA PRO A 22 2.82 -32.13 10.63
C PRO A 22 3.05 -31.26 9.38
N ALA A 23 3.33 -29.98 9.61
CA ALA A 23 3.70 -29.08 8.52
C ALA A 23 5.03 -29.52 7.89
N ARG A 24 5.17 -29.26 6.61
CA ARG A 24 6.32 -29.61 5.77
C ARG A 24 6.55 -28.57 4.69
N SER A 25 7.72 -28.60 4.06
CA SER A 25 8.01 -27.80 2.87
C SER A 25 6.97 -28.04 1.77
N TYR A 26 6.57 -26.95 1.09
CA TYR A 26 5.69 -27.08 -0.07
C TYR A 26 6.45 -27.67 -1.26
N PHE A 27 5.91 -28.70 -1.83
CA PHE A 27 6.34 -29.27 -3.12
C PHE A 27 5.25 -30.16 -3.70
N ILE A 28 5.31 -30.39 -5.00
CA ILE A 28 4.41 -31.27 -5.75
C ILE A 28 5.19 -32.48 -6.23
N PRO A 29 4.81 -33.71 -5.85
CA PRO A 29 5.47 -34.91 -6.32
C PRO A 29 5.00 -35.31 -7.72
N PHE A 30 5.90 -35.96 -8.49
CA PHE A 30 5.65 -36.57 -9.79
C PHE A 30 6.08 -38.03 -9.78
N SER A 31 5.54 -38.85 -10.70
CA SER A 31 5.93 -40.23 -10.82
C SER A 31 7.33 -40.43 -11.44
N SER A 32 7.81 -39.42 -12.19
CA SER A 32 9.09 -39.49 -12.89
C SER A 32 9.62 -38.08 -13.21
N GLU A 33 10.92 -38.00 -13.44
CA GLU A 33 11.59 -36.78 -13.91
C GLU A 33 10.98 -36.29 -15.23
N LYS A 34 10.65 -37.20 -16.17
CA LYS A 34 10.06 -36.86 -17.46
C LYS A 34 8.69 -36.17 -17.35
N GLU A 35 7.86 -36.55 -16.37
CA GLU A 35 6.58 -35.87 -16.15
C GLU A 35 6.80 -34.50 -15.50
N LEU A 36 7.77 -34.39 -14.59
CA LEU A 36 8.15 -33.13 -13.94
C LEU A 36 8.69 -32.12 -14.95
N GLU A 37 9.54 -32.51 -15.89
CA GLU A 37 10.13 -31.64 -16.93
C GLU A 37 9.11 -30.96 -17.84
N LYS A 38 7.88 -31.44 -17.89
CA LYS A 38 6.79 -30.81 -18.69
C LYS A 38 6.18 -29.61 -17.99
N THR A 39 6.57 -29.30 -16.79
CA THR A 39 5.94 -28.31 -15.93
C THR A 39 6.94 -27.22 -15.49
N ASP A 40 6.40 -26.12 -15.03
CA ASP A 40 7.11 -25.09 -14.30
C ASP A 40 6.50 -24.92 -12.89
N TYR A 41 7.10 -24.09 -12.04
CA TYR A 41 6.68 -23.87 -10.66
C TYR A 41 5.21 -23.42 -10.52
N LYS A 42 4.59 -22.79 -11.55
CA LYS A 42 3.20 -22.37 -11.53
C LYS A 42 2.24 -23.51 -11.89
N SER A 43 2.66 -24.36 -12.80
CA SER A 43 1.83 -25.41 -13.39
C SER A 43 1.90 -26.76 -12.66
N GLU A 44 2.91 -26.99 -11.84
CA GLU A 44 3.15 -28.27 -11.16
C GLU A 44 1.91 -28.82 -10.48
N ARG A 45 1.23 -28.00 -9.61
CA ARG A 45 0.06 -28.47 -8.86
C ARG A 45 -1.13 -28.86 -9.72
N TYR A 46 -1.20 -28.34 -10.95
CA TYR A 46 -2.29 -28.57 -11.89
C TYR A 46 -2.02 -29.72 -12.86
N LEU A 47 -0.77 -30.00 -13.15
CA LEU A 47 -0.35 -30.95 -14.19
C LEU A 47 0.34 -32.20 -13.67
N SER A 48 0.63 -32.28 -12.37
CA SER A 48 1.25 -33.49 -11.80
C SER A 48 0.34 -34.70 -11.91
N ASP A 49 0.89 -35.81 -12.37
CA ASP A 49 0.25 -37.12 -12.44
C ASP A 49 0.02 -37.77 -11.05
N ARG A 50 0.57 -37.15 -9.99
CA ARG A 50 0.35 -37.55 -8.58
C ARG A 50 -0.75 -36.72 -7.90
N ILE A 51 -1.29 -35.71 -8.57
CA ILE A 51 -2.30 -34.82 -8.01
C ILE A 51 -3.68 -35.12 -8.62
N THR A 52 -4.67 -35.25 -7.75
CA THR A 52 -6.08 -35.16 -8.12
C THR A 52 -6.60 -33.83 -7.65
N MET A 53 -6.78 -32.87 -8.56
CA MET A 53 -7.26 -31.52 -8.23
C MET A 53 -8.71 -31.60 -7.73
N LEU A 54 -8.97 -30.97 -6.59
CA LEU A 54 -10.30 -30.82 -6.02
C LEU A 54 -10.88 -29.42 -6.28
N SER A 55 -10.04 -28.42 -6.54
CA SER A 55 -10.48 -27.07 -6.97
C SER A 55 -11.41 -27.19 -8.18
N GLY A 56 -12.26 -26.17 -8.38
CA GLY A 56 -13.32 -26.15 -9.37
C GLY A 56 -14.71 -26.36 -8.76
N GLU A 57 -15.63 -26.98 -9.47
CA GLU A 57 -17.02 -27.11 -9.02
C GLU A 57 -17.19 -28.12 -7.88
N TRP A 58 -17.95 -27.72 -6.87
CA TRP A 58 -18.41 -28.53 -5.75
C TRP A 58 -19.94 -28.41 -5.62
N ASP A 59 -20.60 -29.45 -5.11
CA ASP A 59 -21.93 -29.33 -4.53
C ASP A 59 -21.81 -28.58 -3.19
N PHE A 60 -22.66 -27.59 -2.94
CA PHE A 60 -22.56 -26.70 -1.78
C PHE A 60 -23.89 -26.50 -1.07
N ALA A 61 -23.91 -26.67 0.24
CA ALA A 61 -25.05 -26.36 1.07
C ALA A 61 -24.66 -25.37 2.17
N TYR A 62 -25.34 -24.21 2.21
CA TYR A 62 -25.14 -23.21 3.22
C TYR A 62 -26.20 -23.30 4.31
N TYR A 63 -25.75 -23.25 5.55
CA TYR A 63 -26.59 -23.19 6.73
C TYR A 63 -26.25 -21.94 7.54
N ASP A 64 -27.19 -21.08 7.79
CA ASP A 64 -27.03 -19.87 8.59
C ASP A 64 -26.72 -20.16 10.07
N LYS A 65 -27.03 -21.37 10.52
CA LYS A 65 -26.82 -21.88 11.88
C LYS A 65 -26.44 -23.36 11.87
N LEU A 66 -25.48 -23.72 12.70
CA LEU A 66 -25.03 -25.08 12.92
C LEU A 66 -26.19 -25.97 13.40
N SER A 67 -27.11 -25.43 14.21
CA SER A 67 -28.31 -26.15 14.71
C SER A 67 -29.25 -26.60 13.59
N ASN A 68 -29.20 -25.95 12.42
CA ASN A 68 -30.04 -26.29 11.27
C ASN A 68 -29.52 -27.48 10.46
N ILE A 69 -28.28 -27.91 10.70
CA ILE A 69 -27.72 -29.11 10.06
C ILE A 69 -28.31 -30.36 10.75
N PRO A 70 -28.78 -31.37 10.01
CA PRO A 70 -29.17 -32.66 10.59
C PRO A 70 -28.01 -33.30 11.37
N THR A 71 -28.28 -33.97 12.49
CA THR A 71 -27.24 -34.64 13.30
C THR A 71 -26.45 -35.66 12.46
N VAL A 72 -27.15 -36.34 11.57
CA VAL A 72 -26.61 -37.19 10.53
C VAL A 72 -26.95 -36.55 9.19
N LEU A 73 -25.94 -35.98 8.53
CA LEU A 73 -26.10 -35.43 7.19
C LEU A 73 -26.23 -36.57 6.18
N ASP A 74 -27.31 -36.64 5.47
CA ASP A 74 -27.52 -37.60 4.37
C ASP A 74 -27.34 -36.88 3.04
N THR A 75 -26.21 -37.09 2.38
CA THR A 75 -25.85 -36.38 1.14
C THR A 75 -26.72 -36.73 -0.06
N GLU A 76 -27.45 -37.83 -0.01
CA GLU A 76 -28.43 -38.25 -1.05
C GLU A 76 -29.75 -37.47 -0.92
N ASN A 77 -30.10 -37.04 0.28
CA ASN A 77 -31.35 -36.34 0.59
C ASN A 77 -31.14 -34.84 0.91
N THR A 78 -29.90 -34.37 0.91
CA THR A 78 -29.58 -32.95 1.10
C THR A 78 -29.63 -32.21 -0.24
N SER A 79 -30.30 -31.07 -0.27
CA SER A 79 -30.29 -30.16 -1.42
C SER A 79 -28.97 -29.44 -1.45
N PHE A 80 -28.27 -29.48 -2.57
CA PHE A 80 -27.02 -28.76 -2.82
C PHE A 80 -27.18 -27.83 -4.01
N ASP A 81 -26.63 -26.63 -3.87
CA ASP A 81 -26.32 -25.72 -4.97
C ASP A 81 -24.94 -26.03 -5.55
N LYS A 82 -24.46 -25.21 -6.47
CA LYS A 82 -23.10 -25.30 -6.99
C LYS A 82 -22.24 -24.16 -6.47
N ALA A 83 -21.04 -24.46 -6.03
CA ALA A 83 -20.01 -23.47 -5.70
C ALA A 83 -18.69 -23.82 -6.39
N THR A 84 -17.96 -22.81 -6.82
CA THR A 84 -16.62 -22.97 -7.39
C THR A 84 -15.58 -22.67 -6.32
N THR A 85 -14.53 -23.47 -6.23
CA THR A 85 -13.34 -23.19 -5.39
C THR A 85 -12.10 -23.03 -6.28
N PRO A 86 -11.13 -22.20 -5.92
CA PRO A 86 -11.09 -21.28 -4.76
C PRO A 86 -12.12 -20.16 -4.83
N SER A 87 -12.85 -19.95 -3.74
CA SER A 87 -13.72 -18.78 -3.55
C SER A 87 -14.14 -18.67 -2.09
N THR A 88 -14.74 -17.53 -1.77
CA THR A 88 -15.44 -17.33 -0.50
C THR A 88 -16.94 -17.28 -0.72
N TRP A 89 -17.73 -17.80 0.20
CA TRP A 89 -19.19 -17.88 0.00
C TRP A 89 -19.86 -16.50 -0.01
N GLN A 90 -19.27 -15.49 0.64
CA GLN A 90 -19.75 -14.10 0.59
C GLN A 90 -19.67 -13.51 -0.83
N ARG A 91 -18.67 -13.92 -1.62
CA ARG A 91 -18.52 -13.49 -3.02
C ARG A 91 -19.41 -14.24 -3.99
N THR A 92 -20.01 -15.34 -3.54
CA THR A 92 -20.93 -16.18 -4.35
C THR A 92 -22.39 -16.05 -3.94
N GLY A 93 -22.73 -15.07 -3.09
CA GLY A 93 -24.11 -14.72 -2.75
C GLY A 93 -24.65 -15.35 -1.46
N TYR A 94 -23.80 -16.02 -0.68
CA TYR A 94 -24.17 -16.55 0.62
C TYR A 94 -23.53 -15.70 1.72
N ASP A 95 -24.31 -15.39 2.78
CA ASP A 95 -23.87 -14.57 3.89
C ASP A 95 -23.50 -13.13 3.49
N GLN A 96 -23.21 -12.28 4.46
CA GLN A 96 -22.99 -10.86 4.30
C GLN A 96 -21.51 -10.55 4.18
N ILE A 97 -21.13 -9.75 3.17
CA ILE A 97 -19.81 -9.13 3.09
C ILE A 97 -19.70 -8.11 4.24
N ALA A 98 -18.60 -8.13 4.98
CA ALA A 98 -18.34 -7.18 6.07
C ALA A 98 -16.86 -6.83 6.13
N TYR A 99 -16.57 -5.52 6.28
CA TYR A 99 -15.21 -5.03 6.52
C TYR A 99 -15.07 -4.60 7.97
N ILE A 100 -14.18 -5.28 8.71
CA ILE A 100 -13.93 -4.99 10.13
C ILE A 100 -12.43 -5.11 10.41
N ASN A 101 -11.84 -4.04 10.91
CA ASN A 101 -10.44 -3.99 11.33
C ASN A 101 -10.31 -4.21 12.85
N THR A 102 -10.82 -3.29 13.67
CA THR A 102 -10.50 -3.16 15.08
C THR A 102 -11.47 -3.88 16.03
N ARG A 103 -12.34 -4.75 15.49
CA ARG A 103 -13.40 -5.41 16.26
C ARG A 103 -13.61 -6.85 15.77
N TYR A 104 -14.16 -7.69 16.67
CA TYR A 104 -14.68 -9.00 16.27
C TYR A 104 -16.13 -8.88 15.84
N PRO A 105 -16.58 -9.71 14.89
CA PRO A 105 -17.99 -9.74 14.42
C PRO A 105 -18.95 -10.35 15.45
N PHE A 106 -18.49 -10.69 16.64
CA PHE A 106 -19.25 -11.30 17.72
C PHE A 106 -18.78 -10.77 19.10
N PRO A 107 -19.58 -11.01 20.18
CA PRO A 107 -19.20 -10.57 21.52
C PRO A 107 -17.89 -11.17 22.00
N LYS A 108 -16.99 -10.34 22.41
CA LYS A 108 -15.59 -10.66 22.77
C LYS A 108 -15.50 -11.33 24.17
N LYS A 109 -15.48 -12.65 24.20
CA LYS A 109 -15.38 -13.46 25.44
C LYS A 109 -14.43 -14.66 25.25
N PRO A 110 -13.15 -14.50 24.94
CA PRO A 110 -12.23 -15.61 24.67
C PRO A 110 -12.15 -16.57 25.88
N PRO A 111 -12.06 -17.90 25.65
CA PRO A 111 -12.00 -18.54 24.33
C PRO A 111 -13.39 -18.78 23.70
N TYR A 112 -14.48 -18.35 24.32
CA TYR A 112 -15.83 -18.65 23.87
C TYR A 112 -16.22 -17.82 22.64
N ILE A 113 -16.71 -18.52 21.62
CA ILE A 113 -17.34 -17.97 20.42
C ILE A 113 -18.85 -18.25 20.44
N PRO A 114 -19.67 -17.63 19.57
CA PRO A 114 -21.05 -18.08 19.37
C PRO A 114 -21.09 -19.56 19.01
N HIS A 115 -21.93 -20.34 19.72
CA HIS A 115 -22.03 -21.77 19.51
C HIS A 115 -22.71 -22.09 18.16
N ASP A 116 -23.73 -21.33 17.80
CA ASP A 116 -24.59 -21.55 16.65
C ASP A 116 -24.10 -20.67 15.48
N VAL A 117 -22.99 -21.09 14.85
CA VAL A 117 -22.33 -20.41 13.75
C VAL A 117 -22.86 -20.84 12.40
N ALA A 118 -22.71 -20.00 11.38
CA ALA A 118 -22.97 -20.38 10.00
C ALA A 118 -21.95 -21.44 9.53
N VAL A 119 -22.40 -22.32 8.61
CA VAL A 119 -21.60 -23.45 8.13
C VAL A 119 -21.82 -23.65 6.63
N GLY A 120 -20.73 -23.77 5.88
CA GLY A 120 -20.71 -24.22 4.49
C GLY A 120 -20.34 -25.69 4.40
N ILE A 121 -21.15 -26.49 3.72
CA ILE A 121 -20.88 -27.91 3.45
C ILE A 121 -20.58 -28.06 1.96
N TYR A 122 -19.37 -28.46 1.66
CA TYR A 122 -18.90 -28.77 0.32
C TYR A 122 -18.86 -30.28 0.12
N ARG A 123 -19.42 -30.79 -0.99
CA ARG A 123 -19.41 -32.20 -1.37
C ARG A 123 -18.83 -32.35 -2.76
N LYS A 124 -17.94 -33.32 -2.93
CA LYS A 124 -17.37 -33.66 -4.24
C LYS A 124 -17.15 -35.15 -4.36
N THR A 125 -17.51 -35.72 -5.51
CA THR A 125 -17.18 -37.09 -5.86
C THR A 125 -15.99 -37.09 -6.81
N VAL A 126 -14.99 -37.91 -6.49
CA VAL A 126 -13.75 -37.99 -7.29
C VAL A 126 -13.38 -39.48 -7.48
N SER A 127 -12.81 -39.79 -8.65
CA SER A 127 -12.23 -41.11 -8.91
C SER A 127 -10.74 -41.09 -8.59
N LEU A 128 -10.28 -41.99 -7.75
CA LEU A 128 -8.91 -42.12 -7.32
C LEU A 128 -8.27 -43.37 -7.86
N ASN A 129 -7.02 -43.25 -8.32
CA ASN A 129 -6.22 -44.39 -8.76
C ASN A 129 -5.72 -45.22 -7.57
N ASN A 130 -5.33 -46.48 -7.84
CA ASN A 130 -4.68 -47.33 -6.83
C ASN A 130 -3.32 -46.72 -6.44
N CYS A 131 -3.09 -46.51 -5.15
CA CYS A 131 -1.82 -46.05 -4.60
C CYS A 131 -1.66 -46.52 -3.15
N ALA A 132 -0.46 -46.40 -2.60
CA ALA A 132 -0.19 -46.83 -1.24
C ALA A 132 -0.55 -45.78 -0.17
N ARG A 133 -0.50 -44.51 -0.53
CA ARG A 133 -0.77 -43.38 0.38
C ARG A 133 -1.58 -42.31 -0.33
N ARG A 134 -2.55 -41.73 0.38
CA ARG A 134 -3.33 -40.56 -0.09
C ARG A 134 -3.39 -39.50 1.00
N VAL A 135 -3.03 -38.30 0.63
CA VAL A 135 -3.11 -37.11 1.49
C VAL A 135 -4.03 -36.07 0.84
N ILE A 136 -5.09 -35.68 1.52
CA ILE A 136 -5.90 -34.55 1.11
C ILE A 136 -5.30 -33.28 1.67
N THR A 137 -5.11 -32.29 0.81
CA THR A 137 -4.45 -31.02 1.11
C THR A 137 -5.38 -29.85 0.80
N PHE A 138 -5.52 -28.92 1.75
CA PHE A 138 -6.15 -27.63 1.59
C PHE A 138 -5.10 -26.55 1.87
N LEU A 139 -4.78 -25.70 0.90
CA LEU A 139 -3.77 -24.64 1.05
C LEU A 139 -4.28 -23.44 1.87
N GLY A 140 -5.60 -23.26 1.96
CA GLY A 140 -6.23 -22.25 2.78
C GLY A 140 -7.75 -22.40 2.85
N VAL A 141 -8.29 -22.35 4.06
CA VAL A 141 -9.74 -22.39 4.32
C VAL A 141 -10.10 -21.38 5.39
N ALA A 142 -10.82 -20.35 5.02
CA ALA A 142 -11.22 -19.29 5.92
C ALA A 142 -12.34 -19.74 6.87
N GLY A 143 -12.04 -19.77 8.16
CA GLY A 143 -12.81 -20.38 9.22
C GLY A 143 -12.15 -21.65 9.75
N ALA A 144 -12.95 -22.61 10.24
CA ALA A 144 -12.42 -23.91 10.66
C ALA A 144 -12.96 -25.03 9.77
N LEU A 145 -12.09 -26.01 9.49
CA LEU A 145 -12.34 -27.08 8.52
C LEU A 145 -12.47 -28.44 9.22
N ALA A 146 -13.55 -29.16 8.96
CA ALA A 146 -13.63 -30.62 9.24
C ALA A 146 -13.79 -31.39 7.93
N VAL A 147 -13.00 -32.45 7.76
CA VAL A 147 -12.96 -33.26 6.52
C VAL A 147 -13.48 -34.66 6.77
N TYR A 148 -14.28 -35.16 5.83
CA TYR A 148 -14.82 -36.51 5.83
C TYR A 148 -14.64 -37.14 4.45
N VAL A 149 -14.39 -38.46 4.43
CA VAL A 149 -14.29 -39.22 3.19
C VAL A 149 -15.09 -40.51 3.36
N ASN A 150 -15.99 -40.81 2.41
CA ASN A 150 -16.81 -42.04 2.38
C ASN A 150 -17.56 -42.32 3.71
N GLY A 151 -18.19 -41.31 4.30
CA GLY A 151 -18.90 -41.41 5.56
C GLY A 151 -18.05 -41.42 6.83
N LYS A 152 -16.70 -41.33 6.72
CA LYS A 152 -15.77 -41.38 7.84
C LYS A 152 -15.08 -40.06 8.06
N TYR A 153 -14.88 -39.70 9.34
CA TYR A 153 -14.16 -38.49 9.74
C TYR A 153 -12.66 -38.62 9.46
N ALA A 154 -12.08 -37.68 8.73
CA ALA A 154 -10.65 -37.58 8.44
C ALA A 154 -9.89 -36.74 9.45
N GLY A 155 -10.40 -35.51 9.72
CA GLY A 155 -9.71 -34.61 10.64
C GLY A 155 -10.30 -33.21 10.73
N TYR A 156 -9.67 -32.34 11.55
CA TYR A 156 -10.07 -30.96 11.83
C TYR A 156 -8.85 -30.03 11.83
N SER A 157 -9.05 -28.77 11.41
CA SER A 157 -8.02 -27.75 11.40
C SER A 157 -8.60 -26.35 11.63
N GLU A 158 -7.94 -25.56 12.45
CA GLU A 158 -8.05 -24.11 12.53
C GLU A 158 -6.84 -23.42 11.89
N GLY A 159 -6.93 -22.09 11.63
CA GLY A 159 -5.85 -21.32 11.00
C GLY A 159 -6.08 -21.17 9.50
N SER A 160 -6.76 -20.09 9.12
CA SER A 160 -7.29 -19.90 7.77
C SER A 160 -6.23 -19.94 6.66
N HIS A 161 -5.05 -19.37 6.92
CA HIS A 161 -3.97 -19.25 5.93
C HIS A 161 -2.89 -20.34 6.06
N ASN A 162 -3.10 -21.33 6.94
CA ASN A 162 -2.17 -22.44 7.12
C ASN A 162 -2.64 -23.67 6.35
N THR A 163 -1.73 -24.31 5.65
CA THR A 163 -2.00 -25.55 4.94
C THR A 163 -2.48 -26.65 5.90
N ALA A 164 -3.59 -27.29 5.55
CA ALA A 164 -4.15 -28.42 6.27
C ALA A 164 -4.06 -29.70 5.43
N GLU A 165 -3.33 -30.69 5.93
CA GLU A 165 -3.14 -31.99 5.29
C GLU A 165 -3.66 -33.12 6.20
N PHE A 166 -4.38 -34.09 5.59
CA PHE A 166 -4.91 -35.24 6.30
C PHE A 166 -4.63 -36.52 5.53
N ASP A 167 -4.14 -37.56 6.23
CA ASP A 167 -3.97 -38.91 5.64
C ASP A 167 -5.33 -39.58 5.53
N ILE A 168 -5.78 -39.79 4.30
CA ILE A 168 -7.07 -40.44 4.00
C ILE A 168 -6.91 -41.86 3.47
N THR A 169 -5.71 -42.43 3.53
CA THR A 169 -5.37 -43.73 2.95
C THR A 169 -6.35 -44.85 3.41
N SER A 170 -6.62 -44.91 4.72
CA SER A 170 -7.44 -45.99 5.31
C SER A 170 -8.95 -45.83 5.12
N ILE A 171 -9.41 -44.62 4.69
CA ILE A 171 -10.82 -44.28 4.54
C ILE A 171 -11.21 -43.98 3.09
N SER A 172 -10.26 -43.92 2.19
CA SER A 172 -10.44 -43.81 0.74
C SER A 172 -10.22 -45.15 0.06
N LYS A 173 -10.63 -45.27 -1.20
CA LYS A 173 -10.51 -46.51 -2.01
C LYS A 173 -10.13 -46.16 -3.46
N GLU A 174 -9.76 -47.17 -4.23
CA GLU A 174 -9.70 -47.06 -5.68
C GLU A 174 -11.11 -46.85 -6.28
N GLY A 175 -11.20 -46.05 -7.33
CA GLY A 175 -12.48 -45.66 -7.93
C GLY A 175 -13.13 -44.47 -7.20
N GLU A 176 -14.47 -44.46 -7.18
CA GLU A 176 -15.24 -43.34 -6.66
C GLU A 176 -15.15 -43.17 -5.15
N ASN A 177 -14.87 -41.92 -4.74
CA ASN A 177 -14.84 -41.51 -3.34
C ASN A 177 -15.65 -40.21 -3.18
N GLU A 178 -16.49 -40.14 -2.16
CA GLU A 178 -17.21 -38.95 -1.78
C GLU A 178 -16.42 -38.23 -0.68
N ILE A 179 -16.12 -36.94 -0.92
CA ILE A 179 -15.43 -36.05 0.00
C ILE A 179 -16.44 -35.02 0.49
N VAL A 180 -16.48 -34.79 1.80
CA VAL A 180 -17.29 -33.72 2.40
C VAL A 180 -16.36 -32.86 3.25
N ALA A 181 -16.29 -31.56 2.92
CA ALA A 181 -15.59 -30.55 3.70
C ALA A 181 -16.65 -29.65 4.38
N VAL A 182 -16.59 -29.57 5.70
CA VAL A 182 -17.48 -28.75 6.53
C VAL A 182 -16.66 -27.56 7.03
N VAL A 183 -17.08 -26.35 6.64
CA VAL A 183 -16.40 -25.10 7.03
C VAL A 183 -17.26 -24.34 8.01
N TYR A 184 -16.76 -24.16 9.23
CA TYR A 184 -17.42 -23.36 10.26
C TYR A 184 -16.99 -21.91 10.16
N LYS A 185 -17.95 -20.98 10.14
CA LYS A 185 -17.66 -19.54 9.98
C LYS A 185 -16.67 -19.01 11.01
N TRP A 186 -16.83 -19.42 12.26
CA TRP A 186 -15.98 -19.02 13.37
C TRP A 186 -15.54 -20.19 14.21
N SER A 187 -14.35 -20.06 14.78
CA SER A 187 -13.76 -20.99 15.75
C SER A 187 -12.99 -20.22 16.82
N ASN A 188 -12.42 -20.94 17.78
CA ASN A 188 -11.48 -20.33 18.72
C ASN A 188 -10.32 -19.64 18.01
N GLY A 189 -9.87 -20.18 16.87
CA GLY A 189 -8.84 -19.61 16.01
C GLY A 189 -9.19 -18.23 15.45
N THR A 190 -10.48 -17.91 15.28
CA THR A 190 -10.91 -16.58 14.82
C THR A 190 -10.46 -15.43 15.73
N TYR A 191 -10.19 -15.71 17.01
CA TYR A 191 -9.58 -14.71 17.90
C TYR A 191 -8.13 -14.34 17.52
N LEU A 192 -7.45 -15.15 16.75
CA LEU A 192 -6.09 -14.90 16.25
C LEU A 192 -6.08 -14.35 14.82
N GLU A 193 -7.25 -14.15 14.21
CA GLU A 193 -7.42 -13.76 12.81
C GLU A 193 -8.24 -12.46 12.71
N CYS A 194 -7.76 -11.40 13.40
CA CYS A 194 -8.41 -10.08 13.42
C CYS A 194 -7.68 -9.10 12.48
N GLN A 195 -7.25 -9.60 11.32
CA GLN A 195 -6.54 -8.79 10.32
C GLN A 195 -7.43 -7.71 9.72
N ASP A 196 -6.81 -6.65 9.22
CA ASP A 196 -7.46 -5.52 8.56
C ASP A 196 -7.87 -5.89 7.12
N MET A 197 -8.97 -6.64 7.01
CA MET A 197 -9.50 -7.12 5.73
C MET A 197 -10.98 -7.44 5.80
N PHE A 198 -11.62 -7.68 4.66
CA PHE A 198 -12.98 -8.19 4.62
C PHE A 198 -13.07 -9.55 5.33
N ARG A 199 -14.18 -9.79 6.05
CA ARG A 199 -14.44 -11.04 6.76
C ARG A 199 -15.19 -11.99 5.83
N GLU A 200 -14.45 -12.92 5.28
CA GLU A 200 -14.92 -13.88 4.30
C GLU A 200 -14.65 -15.31 4.78
N ASN A 201 -15.36 -16.30 4.22
CA ASN A 201 -15.22 -17.69 4.62
C ASN A 201 -15.35 -18.63 3.42
N GLY A 202 -14.74 -19.81 3.51
CA GLY A 202 -14.80 -20.82 2.46
C GLY A 202 -13.43 -21.39 2.10
N ILE A 203 -13.38 -22.22 1.08
CA ILE A 203 -12.13 -22.79 0.52
C ILE A 203 -11.57 -21.78 -0.46
N PHE A 204 -10.66 -20.91 -0.01
CA PHE A 204 -10.19 -19.75 -0.78
C PHE A 204 -8.83 -19.93 -1.47
N ARG A 205 -8.13 -21.05 -1.19
CA ARG A 205 -6.94 -21.50 -1.93
C ARG A 205 -7.15 -22.89 -2.48
N ASP A 206 -6.27 -23.34 -3.36
CA ASP A 206 -6.38 -24.63 -3.99
C ASP A 206 -6.44 -25.78 -2.97
N CYS A 207 -7.19 -26.82 -3.35
CA CYS A 207 -7.26 -28.09 -2.63
C CYS A 207 -7.12 -29.25 -3.60
N TYR A 208 -6.44 -30.31 -3.14
CA TYR A 208 -6.10 -31.45 -3.99
C TYR A 208 -5.81 -32.70 -3.13
N ILE A 209 -5.74 -33.87 -3.78
CA ILE A 209 -5.26 -35.12 -3.18
C ILE A 209 -3.92 -35.47 -3.80
N ILE A 210 -2.93 -35.77 -2.95
CA ILE A 210 -1.63 -36.31 -3.34
C ILE A 210 -1.72 -37.83 -3.26
N SER A 211 -1.35 -38.51 -4.35
CA SER A 211 -1.28 -39.99 -4.43
C SER A 211 0.16 -40.43 -4.51
N GLN A 212 0.66 -41.16 -3.52
CA GLN A 212 2.05 -41.58 -3.41
C GLN A 212 2.19 -43.10 -3.34
N GLY A 213 3.39 -43.58 -3.69
CA GLY A 213 3.80 -44.99 -3.53
C GLY A 213 4.07 -45.36 -2.08
N LYS A 214 4.59 -46.60 -1.85
CA LYS A 214 5.08 -47.00 -0.54
C LYS A 214 6.32 -46.22 -0.10
N ASN A 215 7.15 -45.88 -1.07
CA ASN A 215 8.31 -45.03 -0.85
C ASN A 215 7.88 -43.63 -1.32
N TYR A 216 8.07 -42.62 -0.45
CA TYR A 216 7.74 -41.26 -0.74
C TYR A 216 8.58 -40.27 0.07
N ILE A 217 8.80 -39.07 -0.46
CA ILE A 217 9.39 -37.94 0.22
C ILE A 217 8.27 -37.24 1.02
N ASN A 218 8.55 -36.98 2.31
CA ASN A 218 7.61 -36.23 3.16
C ASN A 218 8.05 -34.81 3.35
N ASP A 219 9.35 -34.55 3.54
CA ASP A 219 9.87 -33.19 3.79
C ASP A 219 11.36 -33.13 3.45
N PHE A 220 11.87 -31.92 3.24
CA PHE A 220 13.29 -31.66 3.04
C PHE A 220 13.72 -30.33 3.63
N LEU A 221 15.02 -30.22 3.96
CA LEU A 221 15.67 -29.00 4.42
C LEU A 221 17.01 -28.82 3.70
N PHE A 222 17.18 -27.66 3.10
CA PHE A 222 18.44 -27.19 2.53
C PHE A 222 18.95 -26.01 3.34
N ARG A 223 20.04 -26.18 4.08
CA ARG A 223 20.63 -25.14 4.90
C ARG A 223 22.06 -24.84 4.49
N SER A 224 22.28 -23.66 3.95
CA SER A 224 23.59 -23.18 3.55
C SER A 224 24.28 -22.43 4.68
N THR A 225 25.63 -22.48 4.72
CA THR A 225 26.47 -21.72 5.63
C THR A 225 27.68 -21.21 4.89
N LYS A 226 27.94 -19.92 4.94
CA LYS A 226 29.09 -19.26 4.28
C LYS A 226 30.37 -19.55 5.04
N ASN A 227 31.40 -19.97 4.31
CA ASN A 227 32.76 -20.18 4.82
C ASN A 227 33.59 -18.88 4.76
N ALA A 228 34.67 -18.81 5.51
CA ALA A 228 35.58 -17.66 5.51
C ALA A 228 36.25 -17.39 4.13
N ASN A 229 36.35 -18.41 3.28
CA ASN A 229 36.89 -18.30 1.91
C ASN A 229 35.82 -17.99 0.85
N SER A 230 34.66 -17.52 1.27
CA SER A 230 33.52 -17.16 0.42
C SER A 230 32.87 -18.33 -0.35
N THR A 231 33.21 -19.58 -0.02
CA THR A 231 32.46 -20.77 -0.46
C THR A 231 31.31 -21.04 0.51
N TYR A 232 30.43 -21.98 0.15
CA TYR A 232 29.32 -22.39 1.01
C TYR A 232 29.38 -23.88 1.32
N ASN A 233 28.99 -24.24 2.54
CA ASN A 233 28.60 -25.58 2.88
C ASN A 233 27.07 -25.69 2.81
N LEU A 234 26.56 -26.77 2.27
CA LEU A 234 25.11 -27.05 2.16
C LEU A 234 24.79 -28.33 2.93
N ASN A 235 24.05 -28.21 4.02
CA ASN A 235 23.46 -29.34 4.73
C ASN A 235 22.11 -29.67 4.11
N ILE A 236 21.88 -30.93 3.79
CA ILE A 236 20.68 -31.46 3.18
C ILE A 236 20.10 -32.53 4.11
N GLU A 237 18.83 -32.40 4.45
CA GLU A 237 18.06 -33.39 5.19
C GLU A 237 16.79 -33.72 4.43
N ILE A 238 16.49 -35.00 4.27
CA ILE A 238 15.27 -35.48 3.63
C ILE A 238 14.59 -36.50 4.55
N SER A 239 13.29 -36.38 4.70
CA SER A 239 12.47 -37.32 5.46
C SER A 239 11.36 -37.90 4.59
N GLY A 240 10.94 -39.12 4.93
CA GLY A 240 9.90 -39.84 4.19
C GLY A 240 9.82 -41.31 4.61
N GLU A 241 9.16 -42.12 3.82
CA GLU A 241 9.13 -43.56 3.98
C GLU A 241 10.01 -44.23 2.92
N PHE A 242 10.95 -45.00 3.35
CA PHE A 242 11.98 -45.56 2.47
C PHE A 242 12.16 -47.07 2.78
N SER A 243 11.89 -47.93 1.82
CA SER A 243 12.16 -49.38 1.93
C SER A 243 13.63 -49.72 1.67
N GLU A 244 14.05 -50.96 1.93
CA GLU A 244 15.37 -51.43 1.55
C GLU A 244 15.62 -51.22 0.03
N ASN A 245 16.88 -50.93 -0.32
CA ASN A 245 17.34 -50.65 -1.68
C ASN A 245 16.73 -49.37 -2.30
N THR A 246 16.29 -48.41 -1.49
CA THR A 246 15.98 -47.04 -1.97
C THR A 246 17.18 -46.13 -1.82
N SER A 247 17.32 -45.21 -2.77
CA SER A 247 18.27 -44.10 -2.69
C SER A 247 17.59 -42.80 -3.13
N ILE A 248 18.17 -41.66 -2.73
CA ILE A 248 17.72 -40.37 -3.17
C ILE A 248 18.86 -39.70 -3.90
N GLU A 249 18.64 -39.44 -5.19
CA GLU A 249 19.56 -38.64 -5.98
C GLU A 249 19.12 -37.17 -5.94
N ILE A 250 20.04 -36.27 -5.67
CA ILE A 250 19.80 -34.84 -5.62
C ILE A 250 20.69 -34.17 -6.64
N ILE A 251 20.09 -33.44 -7.57
CA ILE A 251 20.77 -32.77 -8.69
C ILE A 251 20.47 -31.30 -8.63
N ALA A 252 21.52 -30.48 -8.48
CA ALA A 252 21.46 -29.04 -8.76
C ALA A 252 22.35 -28.80 -9.98
N ASP A 253 21.74 -28.60 -11.15
CA ASP A 253 22.47 -28.59 -12.42
C ASP A 253 23.56 -27.51 -12.44
N GLY A 254 24.75 -27.89 -12.91
CA GLY A 254 25.93 -27.04 -12.92
C GLY A 254 26.53 -26.74 -11.54
N LEU A 255 25.97 -27.27 -10.43
CA LEU A 255 26.45 -27.00 -9.07
C LEU A 255 26.91 -28.25 -8.34
N PHE A 256 26.03 -29.25 -8.18
CA PHE A 256 26.37 -30.54 -7.55
C PHE A 256 25.41 -31.66 -7.95
N LYS A 257 25.90 -32.89 -7.79
CA LYS A 257 25.10 -34.12 -7.83
C LYS A 257 25.53 -35.03 -6.68
N THR A 258 24.57 -35.49 -5.90
CA THR A 258 24.85 -36.37 -4.75
C THR A 258 23.78 -37.44 -4.61
N GLU A 259 24.12 -38.55 -3.95
CA GLU A 259 23.20 -39.64 -3.66
C GLU A 259 23.22 -40.02 -2.18
N LEU A 260 22.03 -40.21 -1.62
CA LEU A 260 21.79 -40.59 -0.23
C LEU A 260 21.24 -42.01 -0.22
N SER A 261 21.92 -42.99 0.49
CA SER A 261 21.47 -44.38 0.51
C SER A 261 21.15 -44.91 1.91
N ALA A 262 21.89 -44.54 2.94
CA ALA A 262 21.72 -45.09 4.29
C ALA A 262 21.35 -44.04 5.35
N LYS A 263 21.70 -42.78 5.11
CA LYS A 263 21.39 -41.66 5.99
C LYS A 263 20.74 -40.62 5.13
N MET A 264 19.52 -40.22 5.45
CA MET A 264 18.79 -39.19 4.71
C MET A 264 19.28 -37.75 5.03
N LYS A 265 20.61 -37.67 5.35
CA LYS A 265 21.32 -36.43 5.62
C LYS A 265 22.70 -36.47 4.97
N THR A 266 23.06 -35.37 4.34
CA THR A 266 24.41 -35.18 3.79
C THR A 266 24.86 -33.73 3.95
N LYS A 267 26.18 -33.52 3.77
CA LYS A 267 26.78 -32.19 3.73
C LYS A 267 27.66 -32.11 2.48
N ILE A 268 27.42 -31.08 1.69
CA ILE A 268 28.28 -30.76 0.56
C ILE A 268 29.12 -29.54 0.99
N GLU A 269 30.42 -29.67 0.84
CA GLU A 269 31.35 -28.66 1.34
C GLU A 269 31.98 -27.83 0.20
N ASN A 270 32.31 -26.58 0.52
CA ASN A 270 33.08 -25.68 -0.33
C ASN A 270 32.49 -25.44 -1.72
N LEU A 271 31.17 -25.33 -1.82
CA LEU A 271 30.48 -24.94 -3.04
C LEU A 271 30.84 -23.50 -3.46
N SER A 272 31.24 -23.32 -4.71
CA SER A 272 31.40 -22.03 -5.35
C SER A 272 30.09 -21.63 -6.01
N VAL A 273 29.41 -20.60 -5.50
CA VAL A 273 28.07 -20.26 -5.91
C VAL A 273 27.96 -18.77 -6.23
N LYS A 274 26.92 -18.41 -6.99
CA LYS A 274 26.44 -17.04 -7.07
C LYS A 274 25.44 -16.82 -5.93
N GLU A 275 25.69 -15.82 -5.09
CA GLU A 275 24.81 -15.48 -3.99
C GLU A 275 23.48 -14.94 -4.51
N TRP A 276 22.40 -15.25 -3.78
CA TRP A 276 21.08 -14.70 -4.03
C TRP A 276 20.95 -13.32 -3.37
N SER A 277 20.36 -12.37 -4.08
CA SER A 277 19.87 -11.09 -3.52
C SER A 277 18.67 -10.59 -4.32
N ALA A 278 17.94 -9.59 -3.81
CA ALA A 278 16.84 -8.99 -4.58
C ALA A 278 17.30 -8.26 -5.87
N GLU A 279 18.59 -7.91 -5.98
CA GLU A 279 19.20 -7.34 -7.19
C GLU A 279 19.70 -8.41 -8.16
N THR A 280 20.17 -9.55 -7.62
CA THR A 280 20.68 -10.70 -8.37
C THR A 280 20.04 -11.97 -7.83
N PRO A 281 18.80 -12.29 -8.23
CA PRO A 281 18.06 -13.42 -7.67
C PRO A 281 18.54 -14.75 -8.26
N ASN A 282 19.78 -15.13 -7.91
CA ASN A 282 20.40 -16.35 -8.36
C ASN A 282 19.81 -17.55 -7.60
N VAL A 283 18.85 -18.23 -8.22
CA VAL A 283 18.30 -19.50 -7.74
C VAL A 283 18.88 -20.66 -8.52
N TYR A 284 19.03 -21.80 -7.86
CA TYR A 284 19.41 -23.06 -8.46
C TYR A 284 18.23 -24.00 -8.38
N GLU A 285 17.78 -24.51 -9.51
CA GLU A 285 16.78 -25.57 -9.55
C GLU A 285 17.39 -26.86 -9.00
N VAL A 286 16.68 -27.54 -8.13
CA VAL A 286 17.09 -28.80 -7.52
C VAL A 286 16.04 -29.83 -7.82
N LEU A 287 16.50 -30.95 -8.45
CA LEU A 287 15.72 -32.17 -8.60
C LEU A 287 16.05 -33.14 -7.48
N ILE A 288 15.02 -33.65 -6.83
CA ILE A 288 15.11 -34.69 -5.80
C ILE A 288 14.44 -35.95 -6.37
N LEU A 289 15.22 -36.97 -6.70
CA LEU A 289 14.75 -38.21 -7.32
C LEU A 289 14.81 -39.36 -6.34
N LEU A 290 13.68 -39.83 -5.87
CA LEU A 290 13.58 -41.05 -5.05
C LEU A 290 13.61 -42.26 -5.97
N LYS A 291 14.60 -43.14 -5.77
CA LYS A 291 14.85 -44.31 -6.61
C LYS A 291 14.73 -45.61 -5.82
N LYS A 292 14.26 -46.65 -6.49
CA LYS A 292 14.35 -48.05 -6.03
C LYS A 292 15.15 -48.84 -7.06
N GLY A 293 16.41 -49.13 -6.72
CA GLY A 293 17.37 -49.59 -7.70
C GLY A 293 17.61 -48.49 -8.77
N ALA A 294 17.37 -48.83 -10.04
CA ALA A 294 17.52 -47.89 -11.15
C ALA A 294 16.23 -47.08 -11.50
N GLU A 295 15.10 -47.46 -10.90
CA GLU A 295 13.80 -46.89 -11.23
C GLU A 295 13.49 -45.70 -10.33
N VAL A 296 13.08 -44.55 -10.94
CA VAL A 296 12.58 -43.39 -10.22
C VAL A 296 11.14 -43.66 -9.76
N CYS A 297 10.89 -43.59 -8.46
CA CYS A 297 9.59 -43.78 -7.84
C CYS A 297 8.82 -42.47 -7.59
N GLU A 298 9.58 -41.42 -7.32
CA GLU A 298 9.03 -40.07 -7.09
C GLU A 298 10.10 -39.04 -7.49
N ALA A 299 9.66 -37.96 -8.14
CA ALA A 299 10.48 -36.82 -8.52
C ALA A 299 9.86 -35.54 -7.96
N VAL A 300 10.71 -34.67 -7.43
CA VAL A 300 10.31 -33.39 -6.85
C VAL A 300 11.28 -32.31 -7.35
N ARG A 301 10.73 -31.13 -7.68
CA ARG A 301 11.52 -29.91 -7.95
C ARG A 301 11.43 -28.97 -6.75
N THR A 302 12.52 -28.30 -6.48
CA THR A 302 12.57 -27.15 -5.55
C THR A 302 13.62 -26.17 -6.02
N TYR A 303 13.66 -25.00 -5.42
CA TYR A 303 14.61 -23.94 -5.72
C TYR A 303 15.41 -23.61 -4.46
N ILE A 304 16.71 -23.47 -4.59
CA ILE A 304 17.59 -23.04 -3.51
C ILE A 304 18.38 -21.80 -3.91
N GLY A 305 18.71 -20.99 -2.95
CA GLY A 305 19.62 -19.84 -3.11
C GLY A 305 20.56 -19.74 -1.93
N PHE A 306 21.71 -19.15 -2.15
CA PHE A 306 22.76 -19.03 -1.15
C PHE A 306 22.81 -17.60 -0.66
N LYS A 307 22.64 -17.42 0.63
CA LYS A 307 22.66 -16.13 1.30
C LYS A 307 23.37 -16.21 2.63
N ASP A 308 23.91 -15.10 3.08
CA ASP A 308 24.48 -14.90 4.42
C ASP A 308 23.75 -13.74 5.09
N VAL A 309 23.08 -14.00 6.22
CA VAL A 309 22.34 -13.00 6.98
C VAL A 309 22.96 -12.87 8.36
N LYS A 310 23.30 -11.64 8.75
CA LYS A 310 23.94 -11.34 10.03
C LYS A 310 23.48 -10.01 10.59
N ILE A 311 23.32 -9.97 11.90
CA ILE A 311 23.23 -8.69 12.63
C ILE A 311 24.59 -8.43 13.30
N ASP A 312 25.21 -7.29 13.00
CA ASP A 312 26.45 -6.83 13.60
C ASP A 312 26.19 -5.53 14.37
N GLY A 313 25.99 -5.65 15.67
CA GLY A 313 25.58 -4.53 16.51
C GLY A 313 24.23 -3.94 16.09
N GLU A 314 24.27 -2.73 15.53
CA GLU A 314 23.06 -2.00 15.08
C GLU A 314 22.79 -2.18 13.58
N VAL A 315 23.60 -2.96 12.87
CA VAL A 315 23.55 -3.09 11.41
C VAL A 315 23.05 -4.47 11.00
N PHE A 316 22.05 -4.51 10.16
CA PHE A 316 21.60 -5.71 9.46
C PHE A 316 22.41 -5.89 8.17
N LEU A 317 23.09 -7.01 8.05
CA LEU A 317 23.91 -7.35 6.89
C LEU A 317 23.29 -8.52 6.12
N PHE A 318 23.13 -8.33 4.81
CA PHE A 318 22.78 -9.37 3.86
C PHE A 318 23.94 -9.54 2.87
N ASN A 319 24.49 -10.73 2.75
CA ASN A 319 25.72 -11.02 1.98
C ASN A 319 26.82 -9.97 2.26
N SER A 320 27.02 -9.68 3.56
CA SER A 320 28.00 -8.73 4.08
C SER A 320 27.76 -7.25 3.70
N LYS A 321 26.58 -6.87 3.18
CA LYS A 321 26.21 -5.49 2.83
C LYS A 321 25.05 -5.00 3.68
N PRO A 322 25.03 -3.71 4.11
CA PRO A 322 23.94 -3.11 4.85
C PRO A 322 22.81 -2.71 3.88
N ILE A 323 21.97 -3.65 3.51
CA ILE A 323 20.87 -3.40 2.56
C ILE A 323 19.80 -2.48 3.15
N LYS A 324 19.01 -1.84 2.26
CA LYS A 324 17.77 -1.16 2.60
C LYS A 324 16.59 -1.93 2.02
N MET A 325 15.67 -2.32 2.87
CA MET A 325 14.41 -2.95 2.48
C MET A 325 13.42 -1.84 2.13
N LEU A 326 13.25 -1.58 0.85
CA LEU A 326 12.30 -0.61 0.29
C LEU A 326 11.08 -1.39 -0.17
N GLY A 327 10.13 -1.58 0.73
CA GLY A 327 9.06 -2.55 0.56
C GLY A 327 7.67 -1.98 0.71
N VAL A 328 6.72 -2.89 0.55
CA VAL A 328 5.29 -2.70 0.77
C VAL A 328 4.74 -3.83 1.62
N ASN A 329 3.66 -3.57 2.36
CA ASN A 329 2.83 -4.60 2.96
C ASN A 329 1.87 -5.12 1.88
N HIS A 330 1.64 -6.43 1.85
CA HIS A 330 0.82 -7.07 0.83
C HIS A 330 -0.22 -7.99 1.44
N HIS A 331 -1.50 -7.64 1.22
CA HIS A 331 -2.63 -8.52 1.44
C HIS A 331 -3.02 -9.24 0.14
N ASP A 332 -3.43 -10.52 0.26
CA ASP A 332 -4.12 -11.21 -0.84
C ASP A 332 -5.48 -10.53 -1.04
N THR A 333 -5.65 -9.78 -2.13
CA THR A 333 -6.92 -9.10 -2.43
C THR A 333 -7.18 -8.98 -3.92
N HIS A 334 -8.44 -9.15 -4.32
CA HIS A 334 -8.91 -8.95 -5.68
C HIS A 334 -10.31 -8.33 -5.67
N MET A 335 -10.57 -7.40 -6.58
CA MET A 335 -11.80 -6.60 -6.61
C MET A 335 -13.11 -7.40 -6.65
N THR A 336 -13.12 -8.61 -7.25
CA THR A 336 -14.31 -9.47 -7.36
C THR A 336 -14.21 -10.78 -6.60
N LYS A 337 -12.96 -11.32 -6.42
CA LYS A 337 -12.73 -12.62 -5.80
C LYS A 337 -12.45 -12.53 -4.29
N GLY A 338 -12.38 -11.31 -3.72
CA GLY A 338 -11.91 -11.14 -2.35
C GLY A 338 -10.46 -11.62 -2.21
N TYR A 339 -10.13 -12.38 -1.19
CA TYR A 339 -8.79 -12.91 -1.02
C TYR A 339 -8.56 -14.31 -1.63
N ALA A 340 -9.51 -14.80 -2.46
CA ALA A 340 -9.30 -15.98 -3.29
C ALA A 340 -8.52 -15.63 -4.59
N VAL A 341 -7.29 -15.12 -4.43
CA VAL A 341 -6.42 -14.68 -5.53
C VAL A 341 -5.84 -15.87 -6.29
N SER A 342 -5.63 -15.72 -7.58
CA SER A 342 -4.96 -16.70 -8.43
C SER A 342 -3.44 -16.48 -8.46
N LEU A 343 -2.68 -17.48 -8.94
CA LEU A 343 -1.23 -17.33 -9.14
C LEU A 343 -0.88 -16.20 -10.12
N ASP A 344 -1.74 -15.93 -11.11
CA ASP A 344 -1.52 -14.83 -12.06
C ASP A 344 -1.77 -13.46 -11.40
N ASP A 345 -2.74 -13.35 -10.48
CA ASP A 345 -2.94 -12.14 -9.68
C ASP A 345 -1.71 -11.84 -8.81
N LEU A 346 -1.15 -12.87 -8.16
CA LEU A 346 0.05 -12.75 -7.32
C LEU A 346 1.29 -12.39 -8.14
N GLU A 347 1.46 -13.02 -9.32
CA GLU A 347 2.58 -12.70 -10.21
C GLU A 347 2.50 -11.27 -10.75
N LEU A 348 1.29 -10.78 -11.06
CA LEU A 348 1.07 -9.41 -11.46
C LEU A 348 1.53 -8.44 -10.37
N ASP A 349 1.15 -8.69 -9.11
CA ASP A 349 1.55 -7.86 -7.99
C ASP A 349 3.08 -7.82 -7.82
N ILE A 350 3.75 -8.96 -7.88
CA ILE A 350 5.22 -9.04 -7.80
C ILE A 350 5.89 -8.28 -8.95
N LYS A 351 5.41 -8.44 -10.18
CA LYS A 351 5.92 -7.72 -11.35
C LYS A 351 5.77 -6.22 -11.20
N LEU A 352 4.61 -5.76 -10.72
CA LEU A 352 4.36 -4.35 -10.45
C LEU A 352 5.24 -3.84 -9.29
N MET A 353 5.42 -4.61 -8.21
CA MET A 353 6.35 -4.23 -7.14
C MET A 353 7.76 -3.97 -7.70
N LYS A 354 8.27 -4.84 -8.56
CA LYS A 354 9.56 -4.65 -9.23
C LYS A 354 9.55 -3.45 -10.18
N GLU A 355 8.46 -3.23 -10.89
CA GLU A 355 8.31 -2.08 -11.79
C GLU A 355 8.30 -0.75 -11.05
N TYR A 356 7.77 -0.74 -9.82
CA TYR A 356 7.71 0.42 -8.95
C TYR A 356 8.87 0.49 -7.94
N ASN A 357 9.99 -0.18 -8.26
CA ASN A 357 11.26 -0.13 -7.54
C ASN A 357 11.23 -0.73 -6.13
N CYS A 358 10.25 -1.52 -5.78
CA CYS A 358 10.28 -2.29 -4.53
C CYS A 358 11.34 -3.40 -4.62
N ASN A 359 12.05 -3.60 -3.52
CA ASN A 359 12.97 -4.74 -3.35
C ASN A 359 12.57 -5.66 -2.20
N ALA A 360 11.48 -5.32 -1.48
CA ALA A 360 11.01 -6.09 -0.34
C ALA A 360 9.49 -6.15 -0.30
N VAL A 361 8.96 -7.19 0.37
CA VAL A 361 7.55 -7.35 0.68
C VAL A 361 7.39 -7.95 2.08
N ARG A 362 6.44 -7.43 2.87
CA ARG A 362 5.95 -8.09 4.08
C ARG A 362 4.63 -8.76 3.77
N THR A 363 4.55 -10.06 4.07
CA THR A 363 3.33 -10.85 3.84
C THR A 363 2.31 -10.56 4.94
N SER A 364 1.69 -9.41 4.88
CA SER A 364 0.74 -8.94 5.89
C SER A 364 -0.63 -9.61 5.71
N HIS A 365 -1.21 -10.27 6.71
CA HIS A 365 -0.60 -10.60 8.00
C HIS A 365 -0.73 -12.11 8.20
N TYR A 366 -0.24 -12.89 7.24
CA TYR A 366 -0.33 -14.35 7.16
C TYR A 366 0.61 -14.92 6.10
N PRO A 367 0.97 -16.21 6.16
CA PRO A 367 1.70 -16.86 5.08
C PRO A 367 0.86 -16.86 3.78
N PRO A 368 1.40 -16.36 2.65
CA PRO A 368 0.70 -16.30 1.36
C PRO A 368 0.51 -17.67 0.73
N ASP A 369 -0.05 -17.75 -0.50
CA ASP A 369 0.05 -18.98 -1.29
C ASP A 369 1.53 -19.41 -1.37
N PRO A 370 1.88 -20.69 -1.19
CA PRO A 370 3.29 -21.12 -1.19
C PRO A 370 4.07 -20.70 -2.44
N VAL A 371 3.42 -20.63 -3.60
CA VAL A 371 4.07 -20.22 -4.86
C VAL A 371 4.47 -18.73 -4.85
N PHE A 372 3.86 -17.89 -4.02
CA PHE A 372 4.24 -16.48 -3.88
C PHE A 372 5.71 -16.33 -3.44
N LEU A 373 6.17 -17.13 -2.49
CA LEU A 373 7.57 -17.07 -2.05
C LEU A 373 8.53 -17.63 -3.11
N ILE A 374 8.12 -18.64 -3.89
CA ILE A 374 8.89 -19.10 -5.06
C ILE A 374 9.03 -17.96 -6.07
N MET A 375 7.96 -17.19 -6.31
CA MET A 375 8.02 -16.00 -7.16
C MET A 375 8.96 -14.94 -6.58
N CYS A 376 8.92 -14.69 -5.26
CA CYS A 376 9.87 -13.79 -4.59
C CYS A 376 11.32 -14.22 -4.76
N ASP A 377 11.59 -15.55 -4.69
CA ASP A 377 12.92 -16.10 -4.94
C ASP A 377 13.40 -15.82 -6.37
N ILE A 378 12.52 -15.99 -7.36
CA ILE A 378 12.84 -15.87 -8.80
C ILE A 378 12.91 -14.41 -9.25
N TYR A 379 11.94 -13.56 -8.82
CA TYR A 379 11.87 -12.15 -9.23
C TYR A 379 12.76 -11.23 -8.38
N GLY A 380 13.23 -11.70 -7.23
CA GLY A 380 14.12 -10.97 -6.33
C GLY A 380 13.39 -9.94 -5.46
N LEU A 381 12.66 -10.43 -4.45
CA LEU A 381 12.09 -9.60 -3.37
C LEU A 381 12.53 -10.18 -2.02
N TYR A 382 13.07 -9.33 -1.13
CA TYR A 382 13.29 -9.71 0.27
C TYR A 382 11.94 -9.89 0.95
N ALA A 383 11.65 -11.08 1.47
CA ALA A 383 10.40 -11.36 2.15
C ALA A 383 10.54 -11.26 3.67
N VAL A 384 9.63 -10.51 4.28
CA VAL A 384 9.34 -10.59 5.71
C VAL A 384 8.12 -11.50 5.84
N ASP A 385 8.35 -12.78 6.12
CA ASP A 385 7.29 -13.79 6.16
C ASP A 385 6.60 -13.78 7.53
N GLU A 386 5.26 -13.64 7.53
CA GLU A 386 4.50 -13.37 8.75
C GLU A 386 3.52 -14.48 9.09
N ALA A 387 3.50 -14.84 10.38
CA ALA A 387 2.57 -15.82 10.93
C ALA A 387 1.14 -15.28 10.99
N ASP A 388 0.15 -16.13 10.70
CA ASP A 388 -1.30 -15.85 10.74
C ASP A 388 -1.79 -15.58 12.17
N ILE A 389 -1.35 -14.44 12.75
CA ILE A 389 -1.61 -14.05 14.14
C ILE A 389 -1.90 -12.55 14.21
N GLU A 390 -3.16 -12.21 14.51
CA GLU A 390 -3.53 -10.85 14.87
C GLU A 390 -4.67 -10.85 15.87
N THR A 391 -4.58 -10.02 16.93
CA THR A 391 -5.62 -9.88 17.94
C THR A 391 -6.03 -8.43 18.16
N HIS A 392 -6.09 -7.65 17.09
CA HIS A 392 -6.32 -6.20 17.10
C HIS A 392 -7.60 -5.82 17.82
N GLY A 393 -8.67 -6.60 17.70
CA GLY A 393 -9.94 -6.36 18.41
C GLY A 393 -9.84 -6.34 19.94
N PHE A 394 -8.73 -6.73 20.56
CA PHE A 394 -8.42 -6.51 21.97
C PHE A 394 -7.69 -5.19 22.24
N TYR A 395 -7.37 -4.45 21.21
CA TYR A 395 -6.59 -3.20 21.28
C TYR A 395 -7.42 -1.98 21.71
N ALA A 396 -8.71 -2.09 21.85
CA ALA A 396 -9.73 -1.03 21.91
C ALA A 396 -9.64 -0.02 23.08
N VAL A 397 -8.43 0.30 23.55
CA VAL A 397 -8.20 1.50 24.37
C VAL A 397 -6.88 2.14 23.94
N PRO A 398 -6.82 3.46 23.69
CA PRO A 398 -5.66 4.10 23.12
C PRO A 398 -4.40 3.82 23.95
N TYR A 399 -3.43 3.16 23.31
CA TYR A 399 -2.03 3.06 23.73
C TYR A 399 -1.71 2.77 25.21
N SER A 400 -2.62 2.16 25.95
CA SER A 400 -2.30 1.65 27.27
C SER A 400 -1.27 0.52 27.14
N THR A 401 -0.04 0.79 27.52
CA THR A 401 1.11 -0.10 27.43
C THR A 401 0.95 -1.40 28.24
N TYR A 402 -0.10 -1.52 29.02
CA TYR A 402 -0.33 -2.65 29.92
C TYR A 402 -1.83 -2.98 30.04
N ASN A 403 -2.27 -3.96 29.25
CA ASN A 403 -3.54 -4.64 29.52
C ASN A 403 -3.26 -6.12 29.81
N PRO A 404 -3.38 -6.57 31.08
CA PRO A 404 -3.11 -7.97 31.45
C PRO A 404 -4.08 -8.97 30.82
N ASN A 405 -5.22 -8.51 30.29
CA ASN A 405 -6.26 -9.36 29.71
C ASN A 405 -6.10 -9.58 28.18
N ARG A 406 -4.97 -9.21 27.59
CA ARG A 406 -4.70 -9.46 26.19
C ARG A 406 -4.36 -10.91 25.93
N LEU A 407 -4.90 -11.50 24.86
CA LEU A 407 -4.70 -12.89 24.47
C LEU A 407 -3.22 -13.27 24.46
N SER A 408 -2.38 -12.48 23.82
CA SER A 408 -0.94 -12.69 23.70
C SER A 408 -0.19 -12.77 25.05
N ASN A 409 -0.80 -12.36 26.14
CA ASN A 409 -0.25 -12.48 27.50
C ASN A 409 -0.86 -13.62 28.31
N ASP A 410 -1.89 -14.28 27.81
CA ASP A 410 -2.44 -15.49 28.41
C ASP A 410 -1.73 -16.72 27.80
N VAL A 411 -0.82 -17.29 28.60
CA VAL A 411 0.01 -18.44 28.16
C VAL A 411 -0.79 -19.69 27.79
N LYS A 412 -2.09 -19.75 28.13
CA LYS A 412 -2.97 -20.84 27.67
C LYS A 412 -3.10 -20.86 26.14
N TRP A 413 -2.94 -19.70 25.49
CA TRP A 413 -2.95 -19.56 24.05
C TRP A 413 -1.61 -19.89 23.38
N ALA A 414 -0.53 -20.10 24.14
CA ALA A 414 0.80 -20.27 23.58
C ALA A 414 0.90 -21.41 22.54
N SER A 415 0.17 -22.50 22.71
CA SER A 415 0.12 -23.60 21.76
C SER A 415 -0.49 -23.21 20.42
N HIS A 416 -1.57 -22.41 20.43
CA HIS A 416 -2.22 -21.88 19.23
C HIS A 416 -1.30 -20.94 18.44
N TYR A 417 -0.57 -20.04 19.16
CA TYR A 417 0.43 -19.15 18.55
C TYR A 417 1.58 -19.96 17.95
N LEU A 418 2.11 -20.90 18.73
CA LEU A 418 3.26 -21.70 18.32
C LEU A 418 2.96 -22.59 17.10
N ASP A 419 1.75 -23.16 17.01
CA ASP A 419 1.34 -23.95 15.83
C ASP A 419 1.40 -23.12 14.55
N ARG A 420 0.86 -21.89 14.57
CA ARG A 420 0.86 -20.98 13.42
C ARG A 420 2.28 -20.61 12.97
N VAL A 421 3.15 -20.27 13.92
CA VAL A 421 4.57 -19.97 13.63
C VAL A 421 5.34 -21.21 13.14
N LYS A 422 5.10 -22.39 13.71
CA LYS A 422 5.70 -23.64 13.23
C LYS A 422 5.29 -23.94 11.80
N ARG A 423 4.00 -23.81 11.47
CA ARG A 423 3.48 -24.11 10.13
C ARG A 423 4.04 -23.16 9.08
N MET A 424 4.15 -21.87 9.39
CA MET A 424 4.85 -20.91 8.55
C MET A 424 6.31 -21.35 8.32
N TYR A 425 7.07 -21.53 9.39
CA TYR A 425 8.49 -21.91 9.29
C TYR A 425 8.70 -23.23 8.52
N GLU A 426 7.99 -24.30 8.89
CA GLU A 426 8.19 -25.61 8.25
C GLU A 426 7.82 -25.60 6.77
N ARG A 427 6.84 -24.81 6.37
CA ARG A 427 6.46 -24.65 4.97
C ARG A 427 7.52 -23.87 4.17
N ASP A 428 8.07 -22.78 4.76
CA ASP A 428 8.81 -21.75 4.04
C ASP A 428 10.32 -21.72 4.34
N LYS A 429 10.81 -22.65 5.16
CA LYS A 429 12.20 -22.72 5.66
C LYS A 429 13.31 -22.82 4.60
N ASN A 430 12.97 -23.15 3.34
CA ASN A 430 13.92 -23.35 2.25
C ASN A 430 14.05 -22.11 1.31
N HIS A 431 13.19 -21.11 1.45
CA HIS A 431 13.16 -19.95 0.56
C HIS A 431 14.33 -18.97 0.80
N PRO A 432 15.18 -18.67 -0.20
CA PRO A 432 16.25 -17.70 -0.06
C PRO A 432 15.72 -16.26 0.13
N CYS A 433 14.52 -15.94 -0.35
CA CYS A 433 13.91 -14.61 -0.19
C CYS A 433 13.53 -14.29 1.26
N VAL A 434 13.25 -15.29 2.11
CA VAL A 434 12.89 -15.04 3.52
C VAL A 434 14.08 -14.41 4.24
N THR A 435 13.97 -13.14 4.52
CA THR A 435 15.02 -12.30 5.11
C THR A 435 14.80 -12.09 6.60
N MET A 436 13.55 -12.22 7.06
CA MET A 436 13.15 -12.05 8.44
C MET A 436 11.84 -12.81 8.71
N TRP A 437 11.75 -13.45 9.87
CA TRP A 437 10.52 -14.07 10.37
C TRP A 437 9.72 -13.08 11.19
N SER A 438 8.43 -13.02 10.99
CA SER A 438 7.51 -12.16 11.74
C SER A 438 6.54 -12.99 12.58
N LEU A 439 6.40 -12.64 13.86
CA LEU A 439 5.56 -13.36 14.81
C LEU A 439 4.10 -12.88 14.84
N GLY A 440 3.65 -12.28 13.74
CA GLY A 440 2.31 -11.75 13.58
C GLY A 440 2.21 -10.25 13.80
N ASN A 441 0.98 -9.76 13.74
CA ASN A 441 0.62 -8.36 13.75
C ASN A 441 -0.12 -7.98 15.03
N GLU A 442 -0.29 -6.73 15.32
CA GLU A 442 -1.13 -5.99 16.30
C GLU A 442 -1.83 -6.82 17.39
N SER A 443 -1.07 -7.66 18.07
CA SER A 443 -1.60 -8.54 19.14
C SER A 443 -1.44 -7.98 20.54
N GLY A 444 -0.75 -6.87 20.70
CA GLY A 444 -0.73 -6.05 21.91
C GLY A 444 -0.06 -6.63 23.16
N GLY A 445 0.23 -7.93 23.18
CA GLY A 445 0.96 -8.65 24.23
C GLY A 445 2.29 -9.18 23.70
N TYR A 446 2.90 -10.13 24.41
CA TYR A 446 4.21 -10.67 24.01
C TYR A 446 4.54 -12.06 24.57
N LYS A 447 3.85 -12.57 25.61
CA LYS A 447 4.27 -13.83 26.27
C LYS A 447 4.17 -15.03 25.35
N CYS A 448 3.14 -15.09 24.50
CA CYS A 448 3.00 -16.15 23.51
C CYS A 448 4.04 -16.00 22.38
N GLN A 449 4.32 -14.75 21.97
CA GLN A 449 5.37 -14.47 20.97
C GLN A 449 6.78 -14.80 21.52
N ASP A 450 7.04 -14.64 22.82
CA ASP A 450 8.31 -15.06 23.44
C ASP A 450 8.55 -16.58 23.26
N VAL A 451 7.50 -17.40 23.36
CA VAL A 451 7.57 -18.85 23.10
C VAL A 451 7.87 -19.13 21.62
N CYS A 452 7.23 -18.38 20.72
CA CYS A 452 7.44 -18.49 19.27
C CYS A 452 8.85 -18.07 18.88
N TYR A 453 9.36 -16.96 19.45
CA TYR A 453 10.74 -16.52 19.26
C TYR A 453 11.75 -17.59 19.66
N ASP A 454 11.60 -18.16 20.87
CA ASP A 454 12.50 -19.20 21.36
C ASP A 454 12.50 -20.43 20.43
N PHE A 455 11.34 -20.81 19.89
CA PHE A 455 11.24 -21.88 18.91
C PHE A 455 12.04 -21.53 17.62
N LEU A 456 11.77 -20.38 16.99
CA LEU A 456 12.46 -20.02 15.74
C LEU A 456 13.98 -19.94 15.94
N LYS A 457 14.44 -19.36 17.05
CA LYS A 457 15.88 -19.29 17.34
C LYS A 457 16.51 -20.66 17.62
N SER A 458 15.71 -21.65 18.04
CA SER A 458 16.19 -23.03 18.21
C SER A 458 16.36 -23.77 16.88
N VAL A 459 15.55 -23.44 15.85
CA VAL A 459 15.54 -24.16 14.56
C VAL A 459 16.19 -23.37 13.43
N ASN A 460 16.21 -22.04 13.49
CA ASN A 460 16.79 -21.17 12.46
C ASN A 460 17.42 -19.90 13.08
N PRO A 461 18.52 -20.04 13.83
CA PRO A 461 19.14 -18.94 14.56
C PRO A 461 19.69 -17.81 13.66
N GLU A 462 19.99 -18.13 12.39
CA GLU A 462 20.62 -17.20 11.44
C GLU A 462 19.66 -16.11 10.96
N ILE A 463 18.39 -16.47 10.76
CA ILE A 463 17.41 -15.50 10.24
C ILE A 463 16.84 -14.69 11.40
N PRO A 464 16.85 -13.34 11.30
CA PRO A 464 16.24 -12.47 12.30
C PRO A 464 14.76 -12.71 12.51
N VAL A 465 14.32 -12.45 13.72
CA VAL A 465 12.90 -12.52 14.11
C VAL A 465 12.47 -11.15 14.60
N HIS A 466 11.32 -10.66 14.11
CA HIS A 466 10.72 -9.44 14.61
C HIS A 466 9.27 -9.63 15.05
N TYR A 467 8.78 -8.68 15.82
CA TYR A 467 7.40 -8.45 16.17
C TYR A 467 7.26 -7.02 16.73
N GLU A 468 6.35 -6.22 16.17
CA GLU A 468 6.22 -4.81 16.56
C GLU A 468 5.86 -4.63 18.04
N GLY A 469 5.03 -5.52 18.57
CA GLY A 469 4.60 -5.51 19.96
C GLY A 469 5.69 -5.89 20.97
N ALA A 470 6.84 -6.40 20.51
CA ALA A 470 7.97 -6.77 21.36
C ALA A 470 8.52 -5.58 22.16
N ILE A 471 8.26 -4.35 21.76
CA ILE A 471 8.59 -3.14 22.51
C ILE A 471 7.92 -3.11 23.90
N ARG A 472 6.91 -3.92 24.14
CA ARG A 472 6.20 -4.09 25.41
C ARG A 472 6.72 -5.26 26.23
N SER A 473 7.57 -6.10 25.64
CA SER A 473 8.20 -7.27 26.25
C SER A 473 9.34 -6.84 27.19
N LYS A 474 9.72 -7.71 28.14
CA LYS A 474 10.95 -7.54 28.91
C LYS A 474 12.21 -7.61 28.05
N ARG A 475 12.14 -8.32 26.92
CA ARG A 475 13.18 -8.39 25.88
C ARG A 475 13.21 -7.13 25.02
N TRP A 476 12.07 -6.42 24.91
CA TRP A 476 11.75 -5.13 24.29
C TRP A 476 12.05 -4.86 22.78
N ALA A 477 12.83 -5.69 22.19
CA ALA A 477 12.95 -6.03 20.80
C ALA A 477 13.50 -7.45 20.73
N TYR A 478 13.15 -8.18 19.69
CA TYR A 478 13.79 -9.45 19.39
C TYR A 478 15.13 -9.17 18.69
N ASP A 479 15.35 -9.61 17.47
CA ASP A 479 16.61 -9.34 16.79
C ASP A 479 16.68 -7.92 16.22
N VAL A 480 15.52 -7.32 15.88
CA VAL A 480 15.39 -5.95 15.36
C VAL A 480 14.39 -5.13 16.17
N VAL A 481 14.62 -3.82 16.23
CA VAL A 481 13.61 -2.87 16.73
C VAL A 481 12.61 -2.60 15.61
N SER A 482 11.46 -3.24 15.66
CA SER A 482 10.40 -3.02 14.69
C SER A 482 9.40 -1.97 15.17
N ARG A 483 8.97 -1.09 14.28
CA ARG A 483 8.01 -0.03 14.56
C ARG A 483 6.96 0.07 13.47
N MET A 484 5.73 0.41 13.88
CA MET A 484 4.70 0.93 13.01
C MET A 484 4.68 2.44 13.09
N TYR A 485 4.65 3.10 11.94
CA TYR A 485 4.49 4.55 11.78
C TYR A 485 5.43 5.39 12.64
N GLY A 486 6.67 4.94 12.84
CA GLY A 486 7.70 5.73 13.50
C GLY A 486 7.94 7.03 12.74
N THR A 487 7.77 8.17 13.42
CA THR A 487 7.87 9.48 12.78
C THR A 487 9.30 9.83 12.34
N PRO A 488 9.49 10.69 11.33
CA PRO A 488 10.83 11.21 10.99
C PRO A 488 11.55 11.82 12.21
N ASP A 489 10.82 12.48 13.10
CA ASP A 489 11.39 13.03 14.35
C ASP A 489 11.88 11.94 15.30
N LEU A 490 11.19 10.80 15.40
CA LEU A 490 11.67 9.65 16.16
C LEU A 490 12.97 9.13 15.54
N MET A 491 13.02 8.97 14.23
CA MET A 491 14.23 8.49 13.53
C MET A 491 15.41 9.44 13.72
N ARG A 492 15.20 10.76 13.64
CA ARG A 492 16.24 11.76 13.98
C ARG A 492 16.72 11.64 15.43
N LYS A 493 15.83 11.31 16.39
CA LYS A 493 16.20 11.04 17.79
C LYS A 493 17.00 9.74 17.92
N VAL A 494 16.70 8.72 17.13
CA VAL A 494 17.46 7.47 17.06
C VAL A 494 18.88 7.78 16.60
N LEU A 495 19.06 8.49 15.49
CA LEU A 495 20.35 8.93 14.97
C LEU A 495 21.19 9.70 16.01
N LYS A 496 20.53 10.57 16.78
CA LYS A 496 21.19 11.37 17.83
C LYS A 496 21.42 10.60 19.12
N GLY A 497 20.98 9.33 19.20
CA GLY A 497 21.04 8.51 20.41
C GLY A 497 20.15 9.00 21.58
N THR A 498 19.17 9.87 21.28
CA THR A 498 18.26 10.50 22.27
C THR A 498 16.86 9.87 22.32
N ALA A 499 16.57 8.88 21.49
CA ALA A 499 15.30 8.17 21.46
C ALA A 499 15.09 7.22 22.68
N GLY A 500 16.14 7.03 23.48
CA GLY A 500 16.13 6.14 24.66
C GLY A 500 16.95 4.86 24.43
N SER A 501 17.25 4.16 25.53
CA SER A 501 18.09 2.94 25.50
C SER A 501 17.52 1.85 24.61
N LYS A 502 16.23 1.91 24.41
CA LYS A 502 15.44 0.96 23.63
C LYS A 502 15.77 0.90 22.15
N TYR A 503 16.31 1.92 21.58
CA TYR A 503 16.69 1.98 20.17
C TYR A 503 18.19 1.77 19.93
N LYS A 504 18.93 1.37 20.97
CA LYS A 504 20.38 1.16 20.88
C LYS A 504 20.74 -0.32 20.74
N GLY A 505 21.79 -0.61 19.99
CA GLY A 505 22.40 -1.93 19.90
C GLY A 505 21.64 -2.91 19.00
N LYS A 506 20.67 -2.44 18.23
CA LYS A 506 19.90 -3.27 17.28
C LYS A 506 19.54 -2.49 16.02
N PRO A 507 19.38 -3.16 14.87
CA PRO A 507 18.82 -2.56 13.66
C PRO A 507 17.41 -2.04 13.88
N PHE A 508 17.02 -1.02 13.13
CA PHE A 508 15.69 -0.41 13.19
C PHE A 508 14.96 -0.64 11.86
N PHE A 509 13.75 -1.20 11.94
CA PHE A 509 12.88 -1.53 10.82
C PHE A 509 11.49 -0.90 10.99
N GLN A 510 10.97 -0.27 9.94
CA GLN A 510 9.61 0.21 9.88
C GLN A 510 8.73 -0.89 9.23
N CYS A 511 8.14 -1.78 10.03
CA CYS A 511 7.30 -2.84 9.47
C CYS A 511 6.05 -2.27 8.78
N GLU A 512 5.61 -1.09 9.23
CA GLU A 512 4.62 -0.26 8.54
C GLU A 512 5.01 1.21 8.67
N TYR A 513 4.91 1.96 7.55
CA TYR A 513 5.08 3.40 7.54
C TYR A 513 4.31 4.03 6.37
N ALA A 514 4.16 5.36 6.39
CA ALA A 514 3.59 6.11 5.29
C ALA A 514 2.25 5.54 4.81
N HIS A 515 1.23 5.51 5.69
CA HIS A 515 -0.10 4.97 5.41
C HIS A 515 -0.71 5.64 4.17
N ALA A 516 -1.01 4.84 3.13
CA ALA A 516 -1.30 5.33 1.77
C ALA A 516 -2.79 5.65 1.52
N MET A 517 -3.59 5.76 2.55
CA MET A 517 -5.03 5.96 2.46
C MET A 517 -5.41 7.25 1.73
N GLY A 518 -6.04 7.13 0.56
CA GLY A 518 -6.51 8.25 -0.24
C GLY A 518 -5.39 9.11 -0.82
N ASN A 519 -5.49 10.45 -0.69
CA ASN A 519 -4.52 11.39 -1.22
C ASN A 519 -3.27 11.46 -0.33
N GLY A 520 -2.18 10.86 -0.80
CA GLY A 520 -0.90 10.68 -0.14
C GLY A 520 -0.25 9.35 -0.53
N PRO A 521 0.74 8.84 0.25
CA PRO A 521 1.27 9.39 1.50
C PRO A 521 2.31 10.49 1.26
N GLY A 522 2.25 11.55 2.09
CA GLY A 522 3.27 12.60 2.09
C GLY A 522 4.51 12.24 2.92
N GLY A 523 5.63 12.85 2.58
CA GLY A 523 6.89 12.76 3.33
C GLY A 523 7.75 11.53 3.01
N LEU A 524 7.49 10.80 1.90
CA LEU A 524 8.28 9.62 1.53
C LEU A 524 9.75 9.93 1.31
N GLU A 525 10.07 11.02 0.62
CA GLU A 525 11.47 11.40 0.35
C GLU A 525 12.22 11.69 1.67
N GLU A 526 11.57 12.27 2.68
CA GLU A 526 12.16 12.48 4.00
C GLU A 526 12.52 11.16 4.69
N TYR A 527 11.66 10.14 4.58
CA TYR A 527 11.99 8.79 5.05
C TYR A 527 13.18 8.19 4.29
N MET A 528 13.24 8.38 2.96
CA MET A 528 14.38 7.88 2.18
C MET A 528 15.70 8.52 2.61
N GLN A 529 15.72 9.84 2.80
CA GLN A 529 16.91 10.55 3.30
C GLN A 529 17.35 10.01 4.67
N LEU A 530 16.40 9.72 5.56
CA LEU A 530 16.67 9.13 6.87
C LEU A 530 17.19 7.68 6.76
N PHE A 531 16.57 6.84 5.94
CA PHE A 531 17.02 5.46 5.75
C PHE A 531 18.46 5.39 5.22
N TYR A 532 18.83 6.27 4.28
CA TYR A 532 20.18 6.31 3.74
C TYR A 532 21.18 7.04 4.65
N SER A 533 20.73 7.72 5.70
CA SER A 533 21.63 8.47 6.60
C SER A 533 22.36 7.59 7.62
N SER A 534 21.95 6.33 7.82
CA SER A 534 22.57 5.40 8.77
C SER A 534 22.30 3.95 8.40
N ASP A 535 23.29 3.10 8.61
CA ASP A 535 23.16 1.65 8.42
C ASP A 535 22.32 0.96 9.51
N GLN A 536 22.04 1.65 10.62
CA GLN A 536 21.08 1.17 11.62
C GLN A 536 19.67 1.03 11.05
N PHE A 537 19.29 1.87 10.08
CA PHE A 537 17.97 1.81 9.46
C PHE A 537 17.95 0.77 8.34
N MET A 538 17.16 -0.27 8.54
CA MET A 538 16.93 -1.33 7.53
C MET A 538 16.01 -0.90 6.40
N GLY A 539 15.29 0.22 6.52
CA GLY A 539 14.18 0.61 5.65
C GLY A 539 12.84 0.26 6.25
N GLY A 540 11.87 -0.07 5.40
CA GLY A 540 10.51 -0.44 5.86
C GLY A 540 9.55 -0.78 4.73
N CYS A 541 8.31 -1.14 5.11
CA CYS A 541 7.23 -1.48 4.19
C CYS A 541 6.10 -0.45 4.31
N ILE A 542 5.73 0.19 3.20
CA ILE A 542 4.60 1.11 3.14
C ILE A 542 3.30 0.33 3.41
N TRP A 543 2.41 0.85 4.19
CA TRP A 543 1.05 0.36 4.33
C TRP A 543 0.14 1.09 3.35
N GLU A 544 -0.46 0.46 2.36
CA GLU A 544 -0.21 -0.89 1.87
C GLU A 544 -0.20 -0.94 0.32
N TRP A 545 -0.11 -2.14 -0.25
CA TRP A 545 0.03 -2.35 -1.69
C TRP A 545 -1.22 -1.92 -2.47
N ALA A 546 -2.39 -2.46 -2.13
CA ALA A 546 -3.60 -2.24 -2.93
C ALA A 546 -4.86 -2.12 -2.10
N ASP A 547 -5.79 -1.27 -2.53
CA ASP A 547 -7.13 -1.13 -1.96
C ASP A 547 -7.92 -2.45 -1.99
N HIS A 548 -8.72 -2.69 -0.95
CA HIS A 548 -9.57 -3.89 -0.81
C HIS A 548 -11.02 -3.68 -1.26
N SER A 549 -11.35 -2.65 -2.02
CA SER A 549 -12.73 -2.39 -2.45
C SER A 549 -13.33 -3.52 -3.27
N VAL A 550 -14.63 -3.70 -3.11
CA VAL A 550 -15.44 -4.62 -3.89
C VAL A 550 -15.96 -3.93 -5.14
N TYR A 551 -15.80 -4.55 -6.30
CA TYR A 551 -16.32 -4.04 -7.57
C TYR A 551 -17.56 -4.77 -8.02
N ASP A 552 -18.62 -4.01 -8.35
CA ASP A 552 -19.82 -4.50 -9.02
C ASP A 552 -20.26 -3.46 -10.07
N GLU A 553 -20.16 -3.82 -11.34
CA GLU A 553 -20.50 -2.91 -12.46
C GLU A 553 -21.99 -2.54 -12.51
N ASN A 554 -22.87 -3.36 -11.93
CA ASN A 554 -24.33 -3.20 -11.93
C ASN A 554 -24.84 -2.48 -10.68
N ALA A 555 -24.01 -2.31 -9.67
CA ALA A 555 -24.38 -1.62 -8.44
C ALA A 555 -24.42 -0.09 -8.63
N LYS A 556 -25.21 0.60 -7.78
CA LYS A 556 -25.25 2.06 -7.75
C LYS A 556 -23.86 2.66 -7.55
N TYR A 557 -23.10 2.10 -6.61
CA TYR A 557 -21.70 2.42 -6.37
C TYR A 557 -20.86 1.28 -6.91
N ARG A 558 -20.07 1.54 -7.94
CA ARG A 558 -19.24 0.50 -8.58
C ARG A 558 -18.13 -0.01 -7.68
N TRP A 559 -17.62 0.86 -6.84
CA TRP A 559 -16.62 0.52 -5.83
C TRP A 559 -17.23 0.72 -4.45
N THR A 560 -17.23 -0.35 -3.65
CA THR A 560 -17.81 -0.35 -2.31
C THR A 560 -16.74 -0.65 -1.25
N TYR A 561 -16.99 -0.15 -0.04
CA TYR A 561 -16.13 -0.34 1.13
C TYR A 561 -16.99 -0.61 2.38
N GLY A 562 -16.40 -0.65 3.56
CA GLY A 562 -17.10 -0.97 4.80
C GLY A 562 -18.29 -0.04 5.08
N GLY A 563 -19.47 -0.63 5.33
CA GLY A 563 -20.74 0.04 5.54
C GLY A 563 -21.67 0.11 4.32
N ASP A 564 -21.18 -0.29 3.15
CA ASP A 564 -21.97 -0.28 1.91
C ASP A 564 -22.81 -1.55 1.74
N HIS A 565 -22.50 -2.61 2.48
CA HIS A 565 -23.13 -3.91 2.37
C HIS A 565 -24.22 -4.15 3.44
N ASN A 566 -24.68 -3.09 4.12
CA ASN A 566 -25.65 -3.12 5.23
C ASN A 566 -25.17 -3.93 6.45
N GLU A 567 -23.88 -4.13 6.60
CA GLU A 567 -23.30 -4.77 7.76
C GLU A 567 -23.43 -3.86 9.00
N PRO A 568 -23.87 -4.43 10.16
CA PRO A 568 -24.15 -3.64 11.35
C PRO A 568 -22.91 -3.11 12.05
N ILE A 569 -21.76 -3.73 11.79
CA ILE A 569 -20.45 -3.36 12.33
C ILE A 569 -19.46 -3.27 11.17
N HIS A 570 -18.85 -2.09 11.02
CA HIS A 570 -17.84 -1.86 9.98
C HIS A 570 -16.86 -0.75 10.37
N ASP A 571 -15.70 -0.71 9.73
CA ASP A 571 -14.68 0.32 9.95
C ASP A 571 -14.53 1.27 8.74
N GLY A 572 -15.59 1.37 7.90
CA GLY A 572 -15.70 2.35 6.82
C GLY A 572 -14.70 2.11 5.69
N ASN A 573 -14.10 3.20 5.22
CA ASN A 573 -13.16 3.15 4.10
C ASN A 573 -11.70 2.89 4.51
N PHE A 574 -11.44 2.32 5.69
CA PHE A 574 -10.06 1.95 6.06
C PHE A 574 -9.50 0.84 5.18
N CYS A 575 -10.32 0.09 4.47
CA CYS A 575 -9.91 -0.86 3.44
C CYS A 575 -9.54 -0.21 2.09
N VAL A 576 -9.57 1.12 2.00
CA VAL A 576 -9.18 1.88 0.80
C VAL A 576 -7.93 2.68 1.16
N ASP A 577 -6.83 1.99 1.36
CA ASP A 577 -5.58 2.51 1.91
C ASP A 577 -4.34 2.02 1.16
N GLY A 578 -4.55 1.52 -0.08
CA GLY A 578 -3.52 1.04 -0.96
C GLY A 578 -2.86 2.11 -1.84
N LEU A 579 -1.63 1.83 -2.26
CA LEU A 579 -0.91 2.56 -3.30
C LEU A 579 -1.52 2.32 -4.69
N PHE A 580 -2.10 1.14 -4.90
CA PHE A 580 -2.79 0.77 -6.12
C PHE A 580 -4.29 0.63 -5.88
N TYR A 581 -5.08 1.01 -6.88
CA TYR A 581 -6.50 0.68 -6.89
C TYR A 581 -6.72 -0.82 -7.01
N PRO A 582 -7.92 -1.35 -6.67
CA PRO A 582 -8.15 -2.80 -6.71
C PRO A 582 -7.97 -3.42 -8.12
N ASP A 583 -8.08 -2.60 -9.18
CA ASP A 583 -7.81 -2.98 -10.58
C ASP A 583 -6.32 -2.84 -10.97
N ARG A 584 -5.45 -2.62 -9.99
CA ARG A 584 -3.99 -2.45 -10.12
C ARG A 584 -3.54 -1.23 -10.93
N LYS A 585 -4.43 -0.25 -11.12
CA LYS A 585 -4.00 1.07 -11.59
C LYS A 585 -3.30 1.83 -10.45
N PRO A 586 -2.21 2.55 -10.76
CA PRO A 586 -1.48 3.29 -9.75
C PRO A 586 -2.25 4.52 -9.28
N SER A 587 -2.22 4.81 -7.99
CA SER A 587 -2.57 6.12 -7.44
C SER A 587 -1.39 7.09 -7.57
N SER A 588 -1.62 8.36 -7.23
CA SER A 588 -0.52 9.33 -7.11
C SER A 588 0.53 8.89 -6.07
N GLY A 589 0.11 8.15 -5.02
CA GLY A 589 0.98 7.57 -4.01
C GLY A 589 1.94 6.52 -4.56
N ALA A 590 1.48 5.67 -5.49
CA ALA A 590 2.33 4.69 -6.16
C ALA A 590 3.40 5.39 -7.03
N LEU A 591 3.03 6.47 -7.72
CA LEU A 591 3.98 7.26 -8.52
C LEU A 591 5.05 7.92 -7.63
N GLU A 592 4.66 8.47 -6.48
CA GLU A 592 5.58 9.04 -5.49
C GLU A 592 6.54 7.97 -4.95
N MET A 593 6.03 6.79 -4.59
CA MET A 593 6.84 5.67 -4.15
C MET A 593 7.86 5.26 -5.22
N LYS A 594 7.43 5.13 -6.49
CA LYS A 594 8.32 4.75 -7.60
C LYS A 594 9.54 5.67 -7.69
N VAL A 595 9.33 6.97 -7.59
CA VAL A 595 10.41 7.96 -7.65
C VAL A 595 11.24 7.97 -6.38
N CYS A 596 10.61 7.88 -5.20
CA CYS A 596 11.34 7.85 -3.93
C CYS A 596 12.21 6.59 -3.77
N TYR A 597 11.79 5.45 -4.33
CA TYR A 597 12.53 4.17 -4.30
C TYR A 597 13.56 4.01 -5.43
N ARG A 598 13.78 5.05 -6.24
CA ARG A 598 14.74 5.01 -7.34
C ARG A 598 16.14 4.56 -6.90
N PRO A 599 16.79 3.68 -7.68
CA PRO A 599 18.11 3.13 -7.32
C PRO A 599 19.27 4.10 -7.60
N VAL A 600 19.09 5.11 -8.43
CA VAL A 600 20.10 6.14 -8.73
C VAL A 600 19.54 7.49 -8.30
N ARG A 601 20.38 8.32 -7.66
CA ARG A 601 19.99 9.64 -7.15
C ARG A 601 20.97 10.69 -7.62
N ALA A 602 20.43 11.81 -8.13
CA ALA A 602 21.22 12.90 -8.67
C ALA A 602 21.24 14.11 -7.71
N GLN A 603 22.36 14.81 -7.67
CA GLN A 603 22.52 16.08 -6.96
C GLN A 603 23.30 17.07 -7.82
N TYR A 604 22.83 18.32 -7.92
CA TYR A 604 23.57 19.40 -8.56
C TYR A 604 24.65 19.95 -7.62
N LEU A 605 25.89 20.02 -8.09
CA LEU A 605 27.02 20.50 -7.32
C LEU A 605 27.45 21.95 -7.70
N GLY A 606 26.81 22.51 -8.72
CA GLY A 606 27.24 23.78 -9.33
C GLY A 606 28.18 23.58 -10.51
N ASP A 607 28.40 24.63 -11.27
CA ASP A 607 29.40 24.68 -12.36
C ASP A 607 29.33 23.49 -13.33
N ASN A 608 28.13 23.16 -13.80
CA ASN A 608 27.85 22.05 -14.71
C ASN A 608 28.10 20.64 -14.13
N LYS A 609 28.40 20.52 -12.84
CA LYS A 609 28.73 19.27 -12.18
C LYS A 609 27.54 18.68 -11.43
N PHE A 610 27.44 17.39 -11.50
CA PHE A 610 26.43 16.59 -10.76
C PHE A 610 27.11 15.43 -10.06
N SER A 611 26.58 15.03 -8.91
CA SER A 611 26.87 13.73 -8.29
C SER A 611 25.73 12.79 -8.62
N LEU A 612 26.04 11.59 -9.12
CA LEU A 612 25.12 10.49 -9.28
C LEU A 612 25.49 9.39 -8.28
N ALA A 613 24.56 9.03 -7.39
CA ALA A 613 24.76 8.01 -6.38
C ALA A 613 24.01 6.72 -6.73
N ASN A 614 24.72 5.60 -6.88
CA ASN A 614 24.12 4.27 -6.99
C ASN A 614 23.78 3.74 -5.60
N LYS A 615 22.50 3.49 -5.34
CA LYS A 615 21.99 2.95 -4.07
C LYS A 615 21.83 1.43 -4.08
N LYS A 616 22.08 0.76 -5.21
CA LYS A 616 22.15 -0.70 -5.29
C LYS A 616 23.34 -1.20 -4.48
N CYS A 617 23.17 -2.36 -3.82
CA CYS A 617 24.18 -2.90 -2.92
C CYS A 617 25.14 -3.88 -3.61
N PHE A 618 24.67 -4.55 -4.67
CA PHE A 618 25.38 -5.69 -5.28
C PHE A 618 25.73 -5.46 -6.75
N THR A 619 25.01 -4.58 -7.45
CA THR A 619 25.17 -4.35 -8.88
C THR A 619 25.52 -2.90 -9.19
N ASP A 620 26.37 -2.71 -10.18
CA ASP A 620 26.66 -1.38 -10.75
C ASP A 620 25.45 -0.90 -11.61
N THR A 621 25.61 0.24 -12.29
CA THR A 621 24.55 0.80 -13.16
C THR A 621 24.72 0.44 -14.64
N SER A 622 25.46 -0.61 -14.98
CA SER A 622 25.67 -1.04 -16.37
C SER A 622 24.37 -1.47 -17.06
N ASP A 623 23.39 -1.92 -16.28
CA ASP A 623 22.05 -2.30 -16.68
C ASP A 623 21.08 -1.11 -16.86
N ILE A 624 21.49 0.11 -16.47
CA ILE A 624 20.67 1.32 -16.51
C ILE A 624 21.18 2.29 -17.57
N GLU A 625 20.31 2.69 -18.48
CA GLU A 625 20.54 3.86 -19.35
C GLU A 625 20.21 5.12 -18.54
N ILE A 626 21.16 6.03 -18.43
CA ILE A 626 21.00 7.33 -17.78
C ILE A 626 20.98 8.40 -18.85
N SER A 627 19.85 9.06 -19.02
CA SER A 627 19.71 10.22 -19.92
C SER A 627 19.29 11.47 -19.15
N TYR A 628 19.45 12.63 -19.76
CA TYR A 628 19.04 13.89 -19.17
C TYR A 628 18.31 14.79 -20.16
N ILE A 629 17.45 15.64 -19.62
CA ILE A 629 16.80 16.74 -20.34
C ILE A 629 17.05 18.02 -19.53
N ILE A 630 17.67 19.02 -20.15
CA ILE A 630 17.78 20.37 -19.60
C ILE A 630 16.55 21.16 -20.06
N SER A 631 15.80 21.70 -19.10
CA SER A 631 14.65 22.56 -19.40
C SER A 631 14.86 23.99 -18.90
N VAL A 632 14.41 24.95 -19.68
CA VAL A 632 14.43 26.38 -19.36
C VAL A 632 13.01 26.87 -19.25
N ASN A 633 12.67 27.48 -18.12
CA ASN A 633 11.31 27.94 -17.83
C ASN A 633 10.25 26.84 -18.09
N GLY A 634 10.59 25.59 -17.75
CA GLY A 634 9.71 24.43 -17.87
C GLY A 634 9.58 23.83 -19.28
N ARG A 635 10.33 24.30 -20.27
CA ARG A 635 10.37 23.76 -21.64
C ARG A 635 11.72 23.11 -21.92
N ALA A 636 11.71 21.92 -22.53
CA ALA A 636 12.91 21.20 -22.91
C ALA A 636 13.72 21.99 -23.96
N GLU A 637 15.01 22.15 -23.76
CA GLU A 637 15.93 22.86 -24.66
C GLU A 637 17.07 21.97 -25.14
N GLU A 638 17.57 21.08 -24.28
CA GLU A 638 18.73 20.22 -24.57
C GLU A 638 18.50 18.85 -23.94
N SER A 639 19.02 17.80 -24.56
CA SER A 639 18.98 16.44 -24.00
C SER A 639 20.22 15.65 -24.38
N GLY A 640 20.55 14.63 -23.61
CA GLY A 640 21.67 13.75 -23.90
C GLY A 640 21.59 12.44 -23.12
N VAL A 641 22.50 11.53 -23.49
CA VAL A 641 22.70 10.25 -22.78
C VAL A 641 24.07 10.27 -22.15
N LEU A 642 24.17 9.78 -20.93
CA LEU A 642 25.41 9.71 -20.17
C LEU A 642 26.03 8.31 -20.33
N ASP A 643 27.22 8.26 -20.90
CA ASP A 643 28.03 7.04 -20.91
C ASP A 643 28.77 6.90 -19.58
N THR A 644 28.07 6.41 -18.56
CA THR A 644 28.63 6.27 -17.22
C THR A 644 28.10 5.03 -16.52
N VAL A 645 29.03 4.35 -15.84
CA VAL A 645 28.72 3.25 -14.91
C VAL A 645 29.18 3.67 -13.52
N ILE A 646 28.36 3.38 -12.52
CA ILE A 646 28.57 3.74 -11.13
C ILE A 646 28.57 2.44 -10.31
N GLU A 647 29.66 2.21 -9.60
CA GLU A 647 29.83 1.01 -8.75
C GLU A 647 28.75 0.93 -7.66
N PRO A 648 28.46 -0.28 -7.11
CA PRO A 648 27.52 -0.44 -6.02
C PRO A 648 27.86 0.43 -4.81
N MET A 649 26.88 1.03 -4.17
CA MET A 649 27.01 1.85 -2.96
C MET A 649 28.03 3.01 -3.12
N SER A 650 28.22 3.52 -4.34
CA SER A 650 29.16 4.58 -4.63
C SER A 650 28.53 5.79 -5.30
N GLU A 651 29.31 6.88 -5.34
CA GLU A 651 28.95 8.13 -6.03
C GLU A 651 29.98 8.43 -7.12
N LYS A 652 29.51 8.98 -8.22
CA LYS A 652 30.33 9.43 -9.33
C LYS A 652 29.97 10.86 -9.70
N GLN A 653 30.99 11.73 -9.76
CA GLN A 653 30.80 13.06 -10.32
C GLN A 653 30.84 13.00 -11.83
N ILE A 654 29.90 13.70 -12.44
CA ILE A 654 29.80 13.87 -13.90
C ILE A 654 29.70 15.37 -14.22
N GLU A 655 30.06 15.72 -15.45
CA GLU A 655 29.90 17.08 -16.00
C GLU A 655 28.98 17.02 -17.22
N ILE A 656 27.98 17.91 -17.25
CA ILE A 656 27.15 18.14 -18.43
C ILE A 656 27.55 19.50 -19.00
N ALA A 657 28.32 19.48 -20.09
CA ALA A 657 28.88 20.69 -20.70
C ALA A 657 27.75 21.44 -21.47
N SER A 658 26.99 22.24 -20.74
CA SER A 658 25.92 23.06 -21.32
C SER A 658 25.99 24.50 -20.82
N PRO A 659 26.00 25.50 -21.70
CA PRO A 659 25.99 26.91 -21.29
C PRO A 659 24.66 27.30 -20.62
N ILE A 660 23.60 26.54 -20.82
CA ILE A 660 22.29 26.76 -20.22
C ILE A 660 22.37 26.68 -18.69
N LEU A 661 23.17 25.77 -18.16
CA LEU A 661 23.31 25.54 -16.71
C LEU A 661 23.94 26.73 -15.97
N ALA A 662 24.66 27.59 -16.67
CA ALA A 662 25.25 28.80 -16.13
C ALA A 662 24.25 29.97 -16.06
N ASP A 663 23.12 29.90 -16.74
CA ASP A 663 22.12 31.00 -16.79
C ASP A 663 21.31 31.05 -15.48
N LYS A 664 21.67 31.96 -14.59
CA LYS A 664 20.97 32.21 -13.32
C LYS A 664 19.84 33.22 -13.45
N SER A 665 19.54 33.71 -14.67
CA SER A 665 18.44 34.66 -14.93
C SER A 665 17.12 33.97 -15.26
N LYS A 666 17.12 32.64 -15.39
CA LYS A 666 15.97 31.80 -15.74
C LYS A 666 15.83 30.62 -14.78
N ASP A 667 14.67 30.00 -14.80
CA ASP A 667 14.53 28.67 -14.21
C ASP A 667 15.25 27.65 -15.10
N VAL A 668 16.16 26.89 -14.52
CA VAL A 668 16.89 25.83 -15.22
C VAL A 668 16.79 24.55 -14.39
N PHE A 669 16.24 23.54 -15.02
CA PHE A 669 16.08 22.20 -14.41
C PHE A 669 16.80 21.16 -15.24
N VAL A 670 17.28 20.10 -14.59
CA VAL A 670 17.79 18.90 -15.24
C VAL A 670 16.98 17.72 -14.79
N ASN A 671 16.24 17.12 -15.70
CA ASN A 671 15.50 15.89 -15.46
C ASN A 671 16.41 14.72 -15.84
N PHE A 672 16.79 13.89 -14.88
CA PHE A 672 17.47 12.62 -15.13
C PHE A 672 16.42 11.52 -15.31
N ILE A 673 16.54 10.76 -16.40
CA ILE A 673 15.65 9.67 -16.74
C ILE A 673 16.47 8.38 -16.70
N TYR A 674 16.05 7.46 -15.86
CA TYR A 674 16.68 6.15 -15.68
C TYR A 674 15.84 5.09 -16.36
N LYS A 675 16.42 4.31 -17.28
CA LYS A 675 15.75 3.23 -18.01
C LYS A 675 16.51 1.93 -17.88
N ASP A 676 15.79 0.86 -17.73
CA ASP A 676 16.33 -0.49 -17.85
C ASP A 676 16.76 -0.75 -19.31
N LYS A 677 18.03 -1.04 -19.55
CA LYS A 677 18.58 -1.21 -20.90
C LYS A 677 18.02 -2.41 -21.64
N LYS A 678 17.62 -3.46 -20.92
CA LYS A 678 17.11 -4.69 -21.52
C LYS A 678 15.69 -4.53 -22.01
N THR A 679 14.85 -3.86 -21.24
CA THR A 679 13.42 -3.74 -21.50
C THR A 679 13.02 -2.39 -22.08
N GLY A 680 13.86 -1.36 -21.96
CA GLY A 680 13.53 0.03 -22.29
C GLY A 680 12.56 0.69 -21.31
N ARG A 681 12.16 -0.02 -20.24
CA ARG A 681 11.21 0.46 -19.24
C ARG A 681 11.83 1.58 -18.41
N GLU A 682 11.05 2.63 -18.17
CA GLU A 682 11.45 3.70 -17.24
C GLU A 682 11.44 3.20 -15.79
N ILE A 683 12.58 3.32 -15.14
CA ILE A 683 12.78 3.04 -13.72
C ILE A 683 12.27 4.22 -12.90
N ALA A 684 12.73 5.44 -13.20
CA ALA A 684 12.28 6.67 -12.59
C ALA A 684 12.70 7.89 -13.42
N GLU A 685 12.02 9.02 -13.20
CA GLU A 685 12.46 10.36 -13.57
C GLU A 685 12.72 11.18 -12.30
N GLU A 686 13.82 11.90 -12.25
CA GLU A 686 14.21 12.76 -11.14
C GLU A 686 14.58 14.16 -11.64
N GLN A 687 13.95 15.20 -11.09
CA GLN A 687 14.28 16.58 -11.45
C GLN A 687 15.23 17.23 -10.43
N VAL A 688 16.34 17.74 -10.94
CA VAL A 688 17.32 18.50 -10.15
C VAL A 688 17.27 19.97 -10.54
N ILE A 689 17.27 20.86 -9.56
CA ILE A 689 17.18 22.31 -9.78
C ILE A 689 18.59 22.90 -9.91
N ALA A 690 18.94 23.40 -11.09
CA ALA A 690 20.20 24.13 -11.33
C ALA A 690 20.04 25.63 -11.05
N SER A 691 18.88 26.22 -11.39
CA SER A 691 18.53 27.60 -11.09
C SER A 691 17.03 27.75 -10.90
N ARG A 692 16.60 28.53 -9.93
CA ARG A 692 15.20 28.86 -9.71
C ARG A 692 15.09 30.34 -9.36
N ILE A 693 14.32 31.10 -10.14
CA ILE A 693 14.05 32.52 -9.90
C ILE A 693 12.67 32.72 -9.30
N ALA A 694 12.51 33.72 -8.46
CA ALA A 694 11.20 34.15 -7.99
C ALA A 694 10.40 34.73 -9.16
N PRO A 695 9.04 34.55 -9.16
CA PRO A 695 8.19 35.24 -10.11
C PRO A 695 8.42 36.74 -10.04
N SER A 696 8.42 37.39 -11.21
CA SER A 696 8.56 38.85 -11.28
C SER A 696 7.32 39.55 -10.73
N GLU A 697 7.53 40.68 -10.08
CA GLU A 697 6.41 41.54 -9.69
C GLU A 697 5.62 42.00 -10.93
N GLN A 698 4.32 41.76 -10.90
CA GLN A 698 3.44 42.15 -12.00
C GLN A 698 3.04 43.59 -11.85
N MET A 699 3.52 44.44 -12.77
CA MET A 699 3.20 45.87 -12.79
C MET A 699 1.92 46.09 -13.56
N LEU A 700 0.96 46.77 -12.93
CA LEU A 700 -0.26 47.23 -13.58
C LEU A 700 0.00 48.57 -14.34
N GLY A 701 -0.73 48.78 -15.43
CA GLY A 701 -0.79 50.02 -16.20
C GLY A 701 -1.42 51.21 -15.42
N LYS A 702 -2.01 52.17 -16.13
CA LYS A 702 -2.77 53.23 -15.51
C LYS A 702 -4.01 52.69 -14.80
N ASP A 703 -4.48 53.35 -13.76
CA ASP A 703 -5.68 52.93 -13.03
C ASP A 703 -6.92 52.96 -13.94
N ALA A 704 -7.77 51.94 -13.82
CA ALA A 704 -9.10 51.93 -14.39
C ALA A 704 -10.00 53.01 -13.78
N SER A 705 -11.16 53.26 -14.35
CA SER A 705 -12.16 54.19 -13.80
C SER A 705 -13.07 53.52 -12.79
N PHE A 706 -13.23 54.09 -11.60
CA PHE A 706 -14.07 53.62 -10.52
C PHE A 706 -15.29 54.50 -10.32
N ALA A 707 -16.50 53.97 -10.40
CA ALA A 707 -17.76 54.69 -10.15
C ALA A 707 -18.63 53.91 -9.16
N GLY A 708 -19.15 54.58 -8.13
CA GLY A 708 -20.10 53.99 -7.16
C GLY A 708 -21.52 54.50 -7.39
N ALA A 709 -22.51 53.60 -7.50
CA ALA A 709 -23.92 53.95 -7.60
C ALA A 709 -24.79 53.01 -6.74
N GLY A 710 -25.44 53.51 -5.72
CA GLY A 710 -26.28 52.74 -4.82
C GLY A 710 -25.50 51.60 -4.15
N ASN A 711 -25.91 50.35 -4.38
CA ASN A 711 -25.29 49.16 -3.84
C ASN A 711 -24.13 48.60 -4.71
N THR A 712 -23.83 49.23 -5.87
CA THR A 712 -22.81 48.73 -6.77
C THR A 712 -21.59 49.62 -6.87
N ILE A 713 -20.44 49.03 -7.17
CA ILE A 713 -19.22 49.66 -7.59
C ILE A 713 -18.89 49.09 -8.98
N THR A 714 -18.75 49.96 -9.97
CA THR A 714 -18.38 49.61 -11.33
C THR A 714 -16.95 50.07 -11.59
N VAL A 715 -16.09 49.17 -12.01
CA VAL A 715 -14.75 49.44 -12.49
C VAL A 715 -14.78 49.30 -14.00
N THR A 716 -14.47 50.38 -14.74
CA THR A 716 -14.50 50.40 -16.20
C THR A 716 -13.07 50.43 -16.75
N PHE A 717 -12.79 49.60 -17.70
CA PHE A 717 -11.51 49.46 -18.40
C PHE A 717 -11.74 49.25 -19.90
N GLU A 718 -10.68 49.15 -20.66
CA GLU A 718 -10.76 49.03 -22.13
C GLU A 718 -11.57 47.76 -22.52
N ASN A 719 -12.63 47.98 -23.27
CA ASN A 719 -13.58 46.96 -23.77
C ASN A 719 -14.25 46.09 -22.68
N GLY A 720 -14.29 46.61 -21.42
CA GLY A 720 -14.85 45.82 -20.34
C GLY A 720 -15.16 46.55 -19.06
N LYS A 721 -15.71 45.78 -18.11
CA LYS A 721 -16.04 46.26 -16.76
C LYS A 721 -16.04 45.13 -15.75
N ALA A 722 -15.76 45.48 -14.51
CA ALA A 722 -16.01 44.64 -13.35
C ALA A 722 -17.09 45.29 -12.47
N ILE A 723 -18.05 44.50 -11.98
CA ILE A 723 -19.15 45.01 -11.13
C ILE A 723 -19.04 44.31 -9.77
N PHE A 724 -18.97 45.11 -8.71
CA PHE A 724 -19.04 44.65 -7.34
C PHE A 724 -20.39 45.05 -6.74
N ASP A 725 -21.06 44.06 -6.11
CA ASP A 725 -22.20 44.33 -5.24
C ASP A 725 -21.68 44.46 -3.79
N LYS A 726 -22.13 45.48 -3.05
CA LYS A 726 -21.66 45.75 -1.69
C LYS A 726 -22.04 44.64 -0.67
N LYS A 727 -22.95 43.74 -1.04
CA LYS A 727 -23.39 42.61 -0.23
C LYS A 727 -22.88 41.26 -0.72
N ALA A 728 -22.45 41.14 -1.99
CA ALA A 728 -22.03 39.89 -2.62
C ALA A 728 -20.55 39.88 -3.10
N GLY A 729 -19.87 41.04 -3.15
CA GLY A 729 -18.50 41.13 -3.68
C GLY A 729 -18.47 41.29 -5.20
N LEU A 730 -17.47 40.76 -5.87
CA LEU A 730 -17.36 40.81 -7.34
C LEU A 730 -18.38 39.86 -7.95
N VAL A 731 -19.33 40.40 -8.73
CA VAL A 731 -20.46 39.66 -9.30
C VAL A 731 -20.45 39.55 -10.83
N SER A 732 -19.65 40.39 -11.51
CA SER A 732 -19.48 40.32 -12.96
C SER A 732 -18.08 40.82 -13.33
N LEU A 733 -17.46 40.07 -14.25
CA LEU A 733 -16.17 40.40 -14.85
C LEU A 733 -16.27 40.16 -16.35
N CYS A 734 -16.49 41.26 -17.11
CA CYS A 734 -16.80 41.20 -18.52
C CYS A 734 -15.74 41.94 -19.35
N LYS A 735 -15.22 41.33 -20.40
CA LYS A 735 -14.31 41.93 -21.38
C LYS A 735 -14.65 41.44 -22.78
N ASN A 736 -14.60 42.29 -23.80
CA ASN A 736 -14.93 41.95 -25.18
C ASN A 736 -16.31 41.25 -25.32
N SER A 737 -17.29 41.65 -24.52
CA SER A 737 -18.64 41.09 -24.43
C SER A 737 -18.70 39.64 -23.90
N VAL A 738 -17.61 39.11 -23.36
CA VAL A 738 -17.57 37.83 -22.69
C VAL A 738 -17.66 38.01 -21.19
N GLU A 739 -18.61 37.33 -20.54
CA GLU A 739 -18.71 37.25 -19.07
C GLU A 739 -17.87 36.06 -18.59
N TYR A 740 -16.90 36.30 -17.74
CA TYR A 740 -16.00 35.29 -17.20
C TYR A 740 -16.59 34.56 -15.99
N LEU A 741 -17.35 35.25 -15.16
CA LEU A 741 -17.95 34.68 -13.98
C LEU A 741 -19.31 34.04 -14.29
N LYS A 742 -19.73 33.08 -13.52
CA LYS A 742 -21.03 32.43 -13.63
C LYS A 742 -22.12 33.41 -13.17
N LYS A 743 -23.20 33.56 -13.92
CA LYS A 743 -24.29 34.49 -13.61
C LYS A 743 -25.06 34.12 -12.35
N ASP A 744 -25.34 32.82 -12.19
CA ASP A 744 -26.08 32.26 -11.05
C ASP A 744 -25.15 31.33 -10.28
N PRO A 745 -24.32 31.86 -9.37
CA PRO A 745 -23.34 31.03 -8.65
C PRO A 745 -24.03 30.11 -7.66
N ILE A 746 -23.46 28.87 -7.49
CA ILE A 746 -23.98 27.86 -6.56
C ILE A 746 -23.88 28.38 -5.12
N ASP A 747 -22.77 29.02 -4.78
CA ASP A 747 -22.50 29.53 -3.42
C ASP A 747 -22.93 31.00 -3.21
N LYS A 748 -23.64 31.61 -4.17
CA LYS A 748 -24.11 33.00 -4.15
C LYS A 748 -23.00 34.06 -4.13
N MET A 749 -21.73 33.67 -4.16
CA MET A 749 -20.56 34.55 -4.25
C MET A 749 -19.60 33.94 -5.25
N ASN A 750 -19.38 34.51 -6.40
CA ASN A 750 -18.69 33.84 -7.52
C ASN A 750 -17.36 34.47 -7.92
N GLY A 751 -16.97 35.59 -7.38
CA GLY A 751 -15.76 36.28 -7.83
C GLY A 751 -14.66 36.35 -6.78
N PHE A 752 -13.65 35.49 -6.86
CA PHE A 752 -12.43 35.48 -6.04
C PHE A 752 -12.70 35.68 -4.54
N VAL A 753 -13.57 34.78 -4.01
CA VAL A 753 -13.96 34.79 -2.59
C VAL A 753 -12.90 34.05 -1.77
N PRO A 754 -12.49 34.57 -0.60
CA PRO A 754 -11.50 33.87 0.23
C PRO A 754 -12.07 32.59 0.84
N HIS A 755 -11.21 31.56 0.96
CA HIS A 755 -11.52 30.30 1.63
C HIS A 755 -10.37 29.85 2.52
N ILE A 756 -10.68 29.08 3.58
CA ILE A 756 -9.73 28.60 4.58
C ILE A 756 -9.86 27.09 4.85
N TYR A 757 -10.68 26.40 4.07
CA TYR A 757 -10.94 24.96 4.25
C TYR A 757 -10.83 24.22 2.92
N ARG A 758 -10.47 22.93 2.99
CA ARG A 758 -10.45 22.00 1.85
C ARG A 758 -11.35 20.79 2.10
N GLY A 759 -11.69 20.00 1.08
CA GLY A 759 -12.27 18.68 1.26
C GLY A 759 -11.35 17.83 2.15
N ARG A 760 -11.95 17.17 3.15
CA ARG A 760 -11.18 16.36 4.09
C ARG A 760 -10.40 15.29 3.35
N LEU A 761 -9.08 15.21 3.57
CA LEU A 761 -8.28 14.03 3.24
C LEU A 761 -8.47 12.95 4.31
N ASP A 762 -8.34 11.69 3.94
CA ASP A 762 -8.29 10.62 4.95
C ASP A 762 -7.10 10.82 5.89
N ASN A 763 -5.98 11.34 5.40
CA ASN A 763 -4.79 11.70 6.18
C ASN A 763 -4.97 12.92 7.11
N ASP A 764 -6.08 13.64 7.04
CA ASP A 764 -6.42 14.72 7.98
C ASP A 764 -7.08 14.21 9.28
N GLN A 765 -7.19 12.90 9.52
CA GLN A 765 -8.00 12.29 10.57
C GLN A 765 -7.76 12.89 11.97
N TYR A 766 -6.50 13.09 12.36
CA TYR A 766 -6.18 13.70 13.65
C TYR A 766 -6.58 15.17 13.73
N MET A 767 -6.56 15.87 12.59
CA MET A 767 -6.89 17.31 12.53
C MET A 767 -8.38 17.55 12.42
N VAL A 768 -9.13 16.65 11.78
CA VAL A 768 -10.59 16.79 11.56
C VAL A 768 -11.35 16.93 12.88
N ILE A 769 -10.97 16.21 13.92
CA ILE A 769 -11.60 16.31 15.25
C ILE A 769 -11.45 17.76 15.75
N PHE A 770 -10.25 18.31 15.66
CA PHE A 770 -9.96 19.69 16.06
C PHE A 770 -10.72 20.70 15.19
N TRP A 771 -10.70 20.55 13.86
CA TRP A 771 -11.43 21.42 12.95
C TRP A 771 -12.94 21.42 13.20
N LYS A 772 -13.54 20.27 13.52
CA LYS A 772 -14.95 20.15 13.91
C LYS A 772 -15.24 20.85 15.25
N ILE A 773 -14.35 20.71 16.23
CA ILE A 773 -14.52 21.37 17.54
C ILE A 773 -14.60 22.89 17.37
N ILE A 774 -13.71 23.49 16.59
CA ILE A 774 -13.70 24.92 16.32
C ILE A 774 -14.73 25.33 15.26
N GLY A 775 -15.34 24.40 14.52
CA GLY A 775 -16.32 24.63 13.47
C GLY A 775 -15.70 25.20 12.18
N LEU A 776 -14.45 24.83 11.86
CA LEU A 776 -13.77 25.26 10.64
C LEU A 776 -14.44 24.66 9.39
N ASP A 777 -14.87 23.40 9.49
CA ASP A 777 -15.54 22.64 8.43
C ASP A 777 -16.91 23.21 8.01
N CYS A 778 -17.54 23.97 8.87
CA CYS A 778 -18.82 24.64 8.60
C CYS A 778 -18.71 26.18 8.55
N SER A 779 -17.49 26.72 8.59
CA SER A 779 -17.26 28.14 8.49
C SER A 779 -17.57 28.67 7.09
N LYS A 780 -18.16 29.89 7.03
CA LYS A 780 -18.49 30.57 5.76
C LYS A 780 -17.91 31.97 5.73
N PRO A 781 -17.37 32.40 4.60
CA PRO A 781 -16.99 33.80 4.41
C PRO A 781 -18.25 34.68 4.38
N VAL A 782 -18.34 35.66 5.25
CA VAL A 782 -19.40 36.63 5.32
C VAL A 782 -18.84 38.02 4.97
N LEU A 783 -19.28 38.58 3.85
CA LEU A 783 -18.83 39.89 3.41
C LEU A 783 -19.31 40.97 4.42
N ARG A 784 -18.39 41.75 5.00
CA ARG A 784 -18.64 42.82 5.95
C ARG A 784 -18.60 44.20 5.33
N SER A 785 -17.74 44.40 4.33
CA SER A 785 -17.64 45.65 3.61
C SER A 785 -17.05 45.42 2.23
N CYS A 786 -17.53 46.24 1.28
CA CYS A 786 -17.01 46.35 -0.08
C CYS A 786 -16.99 47.87 -0.43
N ARG A 787 -15.80 48.44 -0.63
CA ARG A 787 -15.62 49.88 -0.84
C ARG A 787 -14.37 50.16 -1.66
N VAL A 788 -14.38 51.32 -2.35
CA VAL A 788 -13.18 51.85 -3.00
C VAL A 788 -12.29 52.49 -1.95
N VAL A 789 -11.02 52.16 -1.98
CA VAL A 789 -9.99 52.76 -1.09
C VAL A 789 -8.73 53.07 -1.90
N ASP A 790 -7.90 53.96 -1.37
CA ASP A 790 -6.53 54.17 -1.84
C ASP A 790 -5.61 53.34 -0.97
N ALA A 791 -4.92 52.39 -1.59
CA ALA A 791 -3.97 51.49 -0.91
C ALA A 791 -2.70 51.38 -1.76
N SER A 792 -1.54 51.49 -1.12
CA SER A 792 -0.23 51.46 -1.79
C SER A 792 -0.11 52.46 -2.94
N GLY A 793 -0.77 53.64 -2.81
CA GLY A 793 -0.72 54.75 -3.81
C GLY A 793 -1.61 54.49 -5.05
N ARG A 794 -2.49 53.49 -5.01
CA ARG A 794 -3.42 53.19 -6.11
C ARG A 794 -4.84 52.99 -5.59
N LYS A 795 -5.83 53.26 -6.44
CA LYS A 795 -7.24 52.90 -6.13
C LYS A 795 -7.47 51.41 -6.30
N CYS A 796 -8.18 50.82 -5.32
CA CYS A 796 -8.65 49.47 -5.40
C CYS A 796 -10.05 49.30 -4.81
N VAL A 797 -10.75 48.23 -5.17
CA VAL A 797 -11.91 47.77 -4.41
C VAL A 797 -11.42 46.85 -3.30
N ARG A 798 -11.69 47.24 -2.05
CA ARG A 798 -11.37 46.39 -0.87
C ARG A 798 -12.64 45.75 -0.38
N THR A 799 -12.57 44.44 -0.25
CA THR A 799 -13.58 43.61 0.42
C THR A 799 -13.04 43.10 1.75
N LYS A 800 -13.88 43.06 2.78
CA LYS A 800 -13.56 42.46 4.07
C LYS A 800 -14.53 41.30 4.33
N TYR A 801 -14.01 40.15 4.61
CA TYR A 801 -14.79 38.96 4.97
C TYR A 801 -14.45 38.52 6.40
N ASP A 802 -15.46 38.04 7.13
CA ASP A 802 -15.25 37.27 8.36
C ASP A 802 -15.64 35.83 8.10
N PHE A 803 -14.79 34.91 8.49
CA PHE A 803 -15.11 33.48 8.49
C PHE A 803 -15.95 33.16 9.72
N VAL A 804 -17.26 33.05 9.52
CA VAL A 804 -18.25 32.85 10.59
C VAL A 804 -18.61 31.39 10.67
N THR A 805 -18.51 30.84 11.87
CA THR A 805 -18.95 29.48 12.18
C THR A 805 -20.12 29.49 13.15
N ARG A 806 -21.00 28.46 13.06
CA ARG A 806 -22.18 28.30 13.92
C ARG A 806 -23.03 29.59 14.05
N GLY A 807 -23.02 30.39 13.00
CA GLY A 807 -23.83 31.63 12.86
C GLY A 807 -23.32 32.88 13.56
N ILE A 808 -22.40 32.75 14.52
CA ILE A 808 -21.98 33.88 15.37
C ILE A 808 -20.47 34.02 15.63
N PHE A 809 -19.71 32.90 15.65
CA PHE A 809 -18.30 32.98 16.01
C PHE A 809 -17.43 33.27 14.79
N VAL A 810 -16.49 34.23 14.94
CA VAL A 810 -15.52 34.58 13.91
C VAL A 810 -14.20 33.85 14.15
N LEU A 811 -13.76 33.02 13.21
CA LEU A 811 -12.50 32.31 13.29
C LEU A 811 -11.32 33.16 12.81
N ALA A 812 -11.50 33.84 11.70
CA ALA A 812 -10.49 34.67 11.04
C ALA A 812 -11.18 35.77 10.22
N SER A 813 -10.45 36.81 9.88
CA SER A 813 -10.90 37.88 8.97
C SER A 813 -9.98 37.96 7.77
N ALA A 814 -10.55 38.06 6.57
CA ALA A 814 -9.80 38.25 5.33
C ALA A 814 -10.06 39.61 4.71
N LEU A 815 -9.00 40.22 4.19
CA LEU A 815 -9.05 41.41 3.34
C LEU A 815 -8.63 40.95 1.93
N VAL A 816 -9.43 41.34 0.93
CA VAL A 816 -9.07 41.11 -0.48
C VAL A 816 -9.13 42.45 -1.21
N ASP A 817 -8.00 42.86 -1.76
CA ASP A 817 -7.84 44.10 -2.53
C ASP A 817 -7.77 43.78 -4.02
N TYR A 818 -8.61 44.45 -4.83
CA TYR A 818 -8.69 44.29 -6.27
C TYR A 818 -8.23 45.57 -6.93
N TYR A 819 -7.03 45.58 -7.50
CA TYR A 819 -6.46 46.67 -8.27
C TYR A 819 -6.68 46.41 -9.74
N PHE A 820 -7.18 47.40 -10.48
CA PHE A 820 -7.41 47.26 -11.93
C PHE A 820 -6.62 48.31 -12.71
N ASP A 821 -6.04 47.92 -13.83
CA ASP A 821 -5.52 48.83 -14.80
C ASP A 821 -6.51 49.16 -15.93
N ASP A 822 -6.18 50.13 -16.74
CA ASP A 822 -7.01 50.63 -17.88
C ASP A 822 -7.20 49.56 -18.99
N LYS A 823 -6.40 48.46 -19.00
CA LYS A 823 -6.51 47.31 -19.92
C LYS A 823 -7.35 46.17 -19.36
N GLY A 824 -7.78 46.29 -18.11
CA GLY A 824 -8.53 45.25 -17.40
C GLY A 824 -7.70 44.15 -16.79
N ASN A 825 -6.38 44.33 -16.64
CA ASN A 825 -5.59 43.41 -15.79
C ASN A 825 -5.97 43.71 -14.33
N MET A 826 -6.15 42.66 -13.54
CA MET A 826 -6.58 42.75 -12.15
C MET A 826 -5.53 42.11 -11.23
N LYS A 827 -4.91 42.90 -10.36
CA LYS A 827 -4.02 42.42 -9.31
C LYS A 827 -4.83 42.21 -8.04
N ILE A 828 -4.74 41.00 -7.47
CA ILE A 828 -5.47 40.61 -6.25
C ILE A 828 -4.45 40.38 -5.14
N THR A 829 -4.64 41.06 -4.01
CA THR A 829 -3.90 40.79 -2.76
C THR A 829 -4.88 40.26 -1.73
N ALA A 830 -4.67 39.06 -1.25
CA ALA A 830 -5.48 38.46 -0.20
C ALA A 830 -4.66 38.30 1.08
N ARG A 831 -5.22 38.80 2.18
CA ARG A 831 -4.61 38.76 3.52
C ARG A 831 -5.57 38.14 4.52
N LEU A 832 -5.11 37.20 5.33
CA LEU A 832 -5.87 36.57 6.40
C LEU A 832 -5.28 36.91 7.75
N GLU A 833 -6.12 37.37 8.66
CA GLU A 833 -5.79 37.74 10.02
C GLU A 833 -6.50 36.83 11.00
N LYS A 834 -5.77 36.36 12.01
CA LYS A 834 -6.29 35.47 13.06
C LYS A 834 -7.18 36.27 14.01
N VAL A 835 -8.39 35.78 14.30
CA VAL A 835 -9.33 36.33 15.28
C VAL A 835 -9.51 35.39 16.46
N CYS A 836 -9.82 34.12 16.20
CA CYS A 836 -9.97 33.11 17.25
C CYS A 836 -8.62 32.53 17.64
N PRO A 837 -8.26 32.44 18.96
CA PRO A 837 -7.00 31.85 19.42
C PRO A 837 -6.75 30.42 18.96
N LEU A 838 -7.82 29.66 18.73
CA LEU A 838 -7.75 28.25 18.38
C LEU A 838 -7.57 27.99 16.88
N THR A 839 -7.55 29.06 16.03
CA THR A 839 -7.45 28.92 14.57
C THR A 839 -5.98 28.98 14.12
N ASP A 840 -5.15 28.03 14.52
CA ASP A 840 -3.69 27.98 14.22
C ASP A 840 -3.30 26.84 13.27
N GLN A 841 -4.21 25.94 12.97
CA GLN A 841 -3.99 24.79 12.09
C GLN A 841 -4.95 24.78 10.92
N LEU A 842 -4.62 25.55 9.88
CA LEU A 842 -5.42 25.67 8.67
C LEU A 842 -5.01 24.61 7.64
N PRO A 843 -5.97 24.01 6.89
CA PRO A 843 -5.67 23.16 5.75
C PRO A 843 -5.31 23.95 4.48
N ARG A 844 -5.81 25.20 4.35
CA ARG A 844 -5.67 26.03 3.14
C ARG A 844 -5.93 27.49 3.45
N PHE A 845 -5.34 28.40 2.66
CA PHE A 845 -5.79 29.77 2.49
C PHE A 845 -5.57 30.23 1.07
N GLY A 846 -6.64 30.70 0.44
CA GLY A 846 -6.65 31.18 -0.92
C GLY A 846 -7.92 31.91 -1.28
N VAL A 847 -8.13 32.14 -2.58
CA VAL A 847 -9.38 32.62 -3.16
C VAL A 847 -9.86 31.67 -4.24
N HIS A 848 -11.18 31.56 -4.39
CA HIS A 848 -11.81 30.76 -5.44
C HIS A 848 -12.80 31.61 -6.25
N ALA A 849 -13.04 31.18 -7.48
CA ALA A 849 -14.04 31.76 -8.36
C ALA A 849 -14.84 30.69 -9.07
N GLU A 850 -16.14 30.97 -9.30
CA GLU A 850 -16.99 30.20 -10.18
C GLU A 850 -16.98 30.85 -11.58
N LEU A 851 -16.35 30.18 -12.52
CA LEU A 851 -16.26 30.61 -13.91
C LEU A 851 -17.47 30.13 -14.73
N ASN A 852 -17.68 30.75 -15.87
CA ASN A 852 -18.65 30.30 -16.84
C ASN A 852 -18.37 28.85 -17.30
N ASN A 853 -19.41 28.09 -17.59
CA ASN A 853 -19.35 26.66 -17.95
C ASN A 853 -18.53 26.31 -19.20
N SER A 854 -18.13 27.31 -20.00
CA SER A 854 -17.35 27.09 -21.23
C SER A 854 -15.82 26.96 -20.98
N PHE A 855 -15.35 27.23 -19.76
CA PHE A 855 -13.92 27.19 -19.43
C PHE A 855 -13.50 25.79 -19.04
N GLU A 856 -12.75 25.10 -19.94
CA GLU A 856 -12.36 23.70 -19.77
C GLU A 856 -10.86 23.44 -19.97
N ASN A 857 -10.21 24.12 -20.94
CA ASN A 857 -8.81 23.82 -21.27
C ASN A 857 -7.88 24.55 -20.30
N VAL A 858 -6.93 23.81 -19.72
CA VAL A 858 -5.98 24.32 -18.71
C VAL A 858 -4.56 24.19 -19.27
N GLU A 859 -3.80 25.28 -19.18
CA GLU A 859 -2.34 25.30 -19.37
C GLU A 859 -1.69 25.93 -18.15
N TYR A 860 -0.61 25.35 -17.62
CA TYR A 860 0.08 25.92 -16.47
C TYR A 860 1.59 25.63 -16.47
N TYR A 861 2.34 26.53 -15.87
CA TYR A 861 3.76 26.39 -15.57
C TYR A 861 3.93 26.21 -14.05
N GLY A 862 4.19 24.97 -13.64
CA GLY A 862 4.30 24.55 -12.24
C GLY A 862 4.62 23.09 -12.12
N ARG A 863 4.38 22.48 -10.95
CA ARG A 863 4.53 21.03 -10.75
C ARG A 863 3.38 20.25 -11.39
N GLY A 864 3.72 19.17 -12.10
CA GLY A 864 2.75 18.34 -12.81
C GLY A 864 3.37 17.05 -13.39
N PRO A 865 2.62 16.33 -14.27
CA PRO A 865 1.25 16.59 -14.73
C PRO A 865 0.15 16.22 -13.74
N VAL A 866 0.47 15.43 -12.69
CA VAL A 866 -0.49 14.94 -11.69
C VAL A 866 -0.52 15.83 -10.45
N GLU A 867 -1.47 15.57 -9.55
CA GLU A 867 -1.59 16.33 -8.30
C GLU A 867 -0.34 16.20 -7.44
N ASN A 868 -0.07 17.24 -6.67
CA ASN A 868 1.07 17.31 -5.78
C ASN A 868 0.82 18.30 -4.64
N TYR A 869 1.55 18.10 -3.54
CA TYR A 869 1.53 18.94 -2.34
C TYR A 869 2.97 19.14 -1.87
N SER A 870 3.20 20.01 -0.90
CA SER A 870 4.55 20.39 -0.49
C SER A 870 5.42 19.21 0.01
N ASP A 871 4.81 18.21 0.62
CA ASP A 871 5.43 16.97 1.11
C ASP A 871 5.16 15.75 0.23
N PHE A 872 4.55 15.95 -0.95
CA PHE A 872 4.09 14.89 -1.85
C PHE A 872 4.25 15.39 -3.29
N LYS A 873 5.44 15.33 -3.85
CA LYS A 873 5.80 16.08 -5.07
C LYS A 873 6.93 15.51 -5.92
N GLU A 874 7.61 14.45 -5.47
CA GLU A 874 8.79 13.96 -6.19
C GLU A 874 8.41 13.36 -7.55
N HIS A 875 7.21 12.83 -7.67
CA HIS A 875 6.63 12.32 -8.91
C HIS A 875 6.14 13.43 -9.88
N SER A 876 6.25 14.70 -9.50
CA SER A 876 5.69 15.84 -10.25
C SER A 876 6.76 16.89 -10.54
N PRO A 877 7.57 16.71 -11.59
CA PRO A 877 8.57 17.69 -11.99
C PRO A 877 7.93 19.03 -12.39
N ILE A 878 8.70 20.12 -12.29
CA ILE A 878 8.26 21.44 -12.75
C ILE A 878 8.39 21.52 -14.26
N GLY A 879 7.31 21.88 -14.93
CA GLY A 879 7.24 21.99 -16.38
C GLY A 879 6.05 22.83 -16.84
N VAL A 880 5.86 22.94 -18.14
CA VAL A 880 4.66 23.50 -18.76
C VAL A 880 3.76 22.34 -19.18
N TYR A 881 2.55 22.33 -18.67
CA TYR A 881 1.59 21.25 -18.84
C TYR A 881 0.25 21.73 -19.38
N GLU A 882 -0.38 20.89 -20.18
CA GLU A 882 -1.73 21.06 -20.69
C GLU A 882 -2.64 19.95 -20.14
N THR A 883 -3.85 20.30 -19.75
CA THR A 883 -4.86 19.36 -19.24
C THR A 883 -6.26 19.98 -19.41
N THR A 884 -7.26 19.36 -18.79
CA THR A 884 -8.61 19.94 -18.72
C THR A 884 -9.10 20.01 -17.28
N VAL A 885 -10.07 20.88 -17.00
CA VAL A 885 -10.70 20.98 -15.68
C VAL A 885 -11.26 19.64 -15.23
N SER A 886 -11.86 18.88 -16.16
CA SER A 886 -12.40 17.53 -15.90
C SER A 886 -11.33 16.50 -15.52
N ARG A 887 -10.06 16.68 -15.92
CA ARG A 887 -8.94 15.76 -15.67
C ARG A 887 -8.05 16.19 -14.50
N MET A 888 -8.22 17.38 -13.97
CA MET A 888 -7.40 17.83 -12.85
C MET A 888 -7.64 17.06 -11.56
N PRO A 889 -8.90 16.81 -11.13
CA PRO A 889 -9.18 16.05 -9.93
C PRO A 889 -8.78 14.58 -10.08
N HIS A 890 -8.14 14.03 -9.08
CA HIS A 890 -7.93 12.58 -8.97
C HIS A 890 -9.20 11.92 -8.42
N LYS A 891 -9.62 10.81 -9.03
CA LYS A 891 -10.88 10.13 -8.70
C LYS A 891 -10.67 9.04 -7.65
N TYR A 892 -10.45 9.43 -6.40
CA TYR A 892 -10.39 8.50 -5.28
C TYR A 892 -11.74 7.78 -5.08
N ILE A 893 -11.70 6.50 -4.68
CA ILE A 893 -12.91 5.70 -4.41
C ILE A 893 -13.81 6.42 -3.41
N LYS A 894 -13.24 6.92 -2.31
CA LYS A 894 -13.91 7.88 -1.43
C LYS A 894 -13.46 9.29 -1.79
N PRO A 895 -14.36 10.15 -2.30
CA PRO A 895 -14.04 11.51 -2.71
C PRO A 895 -13.41 12.34 -1.59
N GLN A 896 -12.35 13.05 -1.93
CA GLN A 896 -11.61 13.95 -1.06
C GLN A 896 -10.92 15.05 -1.86
N ASP A 897 -10.34 16.06 -1.21
CA ASP A 897 -9.58 17.11 -1.91
C ASP A 897 -8.48 16.49 -2.75
N SER A 898 -8.38 16.93 -3.99
CA SER A 898 -7.45 16.40 -4.97
C SER A 898 -7.18 17.41 -6.09
N GLY A 899 -6.24 17.08 -6.97
CA GLY A 899 -5.98 17.88 -8.16
C GLY A 899 -5.15 19.15 -7.94
N ASN A 900 -4.61 19.38 -6.77
CA ASN A 900 -3.73 20.52 -6.51
C ASN A 900 -2.47 20.47 -7.42
N ARG A 901 -2.08 21.64 -7.96
CA ARG A 901 -0.80 21.85 -8.66
C ARG A 901 0.00 22.89 -7.87
N GLY A 902 1.13 22.48 -7.34
CA GLY A 902 1.99 23.32 -6.51
C GLY A 902 3.03 24.09 -7.33
N GLU A 903 3.64 25.08 -6.70
CA GLU A 903 4.72 25.90 -7.26
C GLU A 903 4.40 26.53 -8.63
N VAL A 904 3.14 26.90 -8.86
CA VAL A 904 2.66 27.45 -10.13
C VAL A 904 3.05 28.92 -10.26
N LYS A 905 3.74 29.27 -11.35
CA LYS A 905 4.07 30.66 -11.72
C LYS A 905 3.05 31.28 -12.66
N GLU A 906 2.46 30.45 -13.51
CA GLU A 906 1.42 30.85 -14.46
C GLU A 906 0.43 29.71 -14.63
N ALA A 907 -0.86 30.03 -14.65
CA ALA A 907 -1.93 29.12 -15.03
C ALA A 907 -2.97 29.84 -15.86
N SER A 908 -3.58 29.14 -16.80
CA SER A 908 -4.68 29.69 -17.59
C SER A 908 -5.78 28.66 -17.76
N ILE A 909 -7.02 29.14 -17.82
CA ILE A 909 -8.18 28.36 -18.22
C ILE A 909 -8.80 29.03 -19.42
N SER A 910 -9.10 28.26 -20.46
CA SER A 910 -9.63 28.82 -21.70
C SER A 910 -10.86 28.06 -22.21
N SER A 911 -11.62 28.79 -23.00
CA SER A 911 -12.72 28.31 -23.85
C SER A 911 -12.44 28.69 -25.29
N ASP A 912 -13.34 28.35 -26.21
CA ASP A 912 -13.22 28.75 -27.62
C ASP A 912 -13.29 30.28 -27.82
N LYS A 913 -13.77 31.04 -26.81
CA LYS A 913 -14.06 32.49 -26.94
C LYS A 913 -13.20 33.35 -26.03
N ALA A 914 -12.59 32.81 -25.01
CA ALA A 914 -11.90 33.59 -24.00
C ALA A 914 -10.85 32.76 -23.22
N LYS A 915 -9.87 33.47 -22.67
CA LYS A 915 -8.82 32.88 -21.82
C LYS A 915 -8.71 33.78 -20.56
N ILE A 916 -8.65 33.15 -19.39
CA ILE A 916 -8.30 33.78 -18.12
C ILE A 916 -6.95 33.26 -17.67
N THR A 917 -6.00 34.14 -17.39
CA THR A 917 -4.63 33.78 -16.99
C THR A 917 -4.34 34.33 -15.61
N PHE A 918 -3.76 33.49 -14.76
CA PHE A 918 -3.30 33.82 -13.41
C PHE A 918 -1.78 33.83 -13.39
N LEU A 919 -1.18 34.91 -12.96
CA LEU A 919 0.27 35.09 -12.89
C LEU A 919 0.67 35.28 -11.43
N ALA A 920 1.66 34.52 -10.99
CA ALA A 920 2.25 34.70 -9.68
C ALA A 920 2.97 36.03 -9.54
N ASP A 921 2.92 36.62 -8.33
CA ASP A 921 3.61 37.85 -7.98
C ASP A 921 4.56 37.61 -6.81
N LYS A 922 5.88 37.58 -7.08
CA LYS A 922 6.99 37.35 -6.13
C LYS A 922 7.06 35.91 -5.57
N VAL A 923 5.94 35.23 -5.39
CA VAL A 923 5.89 33.88 -4.84
C VAL A 923 4.97 33.01 -5.69
N PRO A 924 5.33 31.79 -6.05
CA PRO A 924 4.41 30.86 -6.73
C PRO A 924 3.17 30.57 -5.87
N PHE A 925 2.06 30.22 -6.50
CA PHE A 925 0.84 29.82 -5.83
C PHE A 925 0.54 28.34 -6.07
N ASN A 926 -0.49 27.81 -5.39
CA ASN A 926 -1.12 26.54 -5.70
C ASN A 926 -2.36 26.76 -6.54
N PHE A 927 -2.55 25.93 -7.54
CA PHE A 927 -3.65 26.04 -8.50
C PHE A 927 -4.49 24.77 -8.51
N ASN A 928 -5.81 24.94 -8.51
CA ASN A 928 -6.77 23.85 -8.66
C ASN A 928 -7.96 24.30 -9.50
N ALA A 929 -8.50 23.40 -10.33
CA ALA A 929 -9.77 23.61 -11.03
C ALA A 929 -10.55 22.29 -11.09
N ASN A 930 -11.88 22.35 -10.96
CA ASN A 930 -12.78 21.21 -10.98
C ASN A 930 -14.22 21.61 -11.31
N HIS A 931 -15.15 20.65 -11.39
CA HIS A 931 -16.56 20.89 -11.71
C HIS A 931 -17.52 20.69 -10.53
N PHE A 932 -17.05 20.75 -9.30
CA PHE A 932 -17.87 20.56 -8.11
C PHE A 932 -17.50 21.54 -6.99
N THR A 933 -18.45 21.86 -6.15
CA THR A 933 -18.20 22.69 -4.96
C THR A 933 -17.55 21.87 -3.84
N LEU A 934 -16.86 22.58 -2.93
CA LEU A 934 -16.39 21.99 -1.68
C LEU A 934 -17.54 21.32 -0.88
N GLY A 935 -18.74 21.90 -0.92
CA GLY A 935 -19.92 21.35 -0.24
C GLY A 935 -20.41 20.04 -0.86
N GLN A 936 -20.34 19.89 -2.18
CA GLN A 936 -20.65 18.64 -2.89
C GLN A 936 -19.62 17.57 -2.55
N LEU A 937 -18.34 17.88 -2.68
CA LEU A 937 -17.23 16.98 -2.32
C LEU A 937 -17.31 16.48 -0.88
N SER A 938 -17.57 17.39 0.08
CA SER A 938 -17.60 17.04 1.50
C SER A 938 -18.77 16.12 1.91
N ARG A 939 -19.83 16.07 1.11
CA ARG A 939 -20.99 15.20 1.33
C ARG A 939 -20.91 13.88 0.60
N ALA A 940 -20.11 13.80 -0.45
CA ALA A 940 -19.96 12.61 -1.27
C ALA A 940 -19.29 11.48 -0.45
N LYS A 941 -19.85 10.31 -0.49
CA LYS A 941 -19.26 9.08 0.06
C LYS A 941 -18.59 8.26 -1.06
N HIS A 942 -19.16 8.33 -2.25
CA HIS A 942 -18.65 7.69 -3.46
C HIS A 942 -18.54 8.70 -4.59
N ILE A 943 -17.74 8.39 -5.60
CA ILE A 943 -17.53 9.28 -6.74
C ILE A 943 -18.85 9.55 -7.50
N GLU A 944 -19.75 8.61 -7.51
CA GLU A 944 -21.08 8.71 -8.11
C GLU A 944 -22.03 9.67 -7.37
N ASP A 945 -21.70 10.09 -6.15
CA ASP A 945 -22.46 11.10 -5.40
C ASP A 945 -22.09 12.53 -5.82
N ILE A 946 -21.04 12.73 -6.62
CA ILE A 946 -20.62 14.05 -7.11
C ILE A 946 -21.46 14.39 -8.34
N PRO A 947 -22.23 15.47 -8.32
CA PRO A 947 -23.04 15.89 -9.48
C PRO A 947 -22.15 16.33 -10.66
N ASP A 948 -22.55 15.98 -11.87
CA ASP A 948 -21.94 16.48 -13.12
C ASP A 948 -22.63 17.79 -13.55
N ASP A 949 -22.38 18.91 -12.86
CA ASP A 949 -23.02 20.20 -13.14
C ASP A 949 -22.22 21.10 -14.10
N LYS A 950 -21.03 20.68 -14.50
CA LYS A 950 -20.14 21.38 -15.45
C LYS A 950 -19.76 22.82 -15.10
N THR A 951 -20.02 23.26 -13.87
CA THR A 951 -19.53 24.55 -13.39
C THR A 951 -18.02 24.49 -13.18
N THR A 952 -17.27 25.47 -13.64
CA THR A 952 -15.83 25.53 -13.43
C THR A 952 -15.52 26.29 -12.16
N PHE A 953 -15.09 25.58 -11.12
CA PHE A 953 -14.52 26.15 -9.91
C PHE A 953 -13.01 26.21 -10.07
N THR A 954 -12.42 27.37 -9.81
CA THR A 954 -10.96 27.53 -9.79
C THR A 954 -10.52 28.12 -8.47
N ALA A 955 -9.45 27.59 -7.91
CA ALA A 955 -8.81 28.08 -6.69
C ALA A 955 -7.37 28.48 -6.96
N ILE A 956 -7.01 29.66 -6.49
CA ILE A 956 -5.65 30.19 -6.48
C ILE A 956 -5.27 30.35 -5.01
N ASP A 957 -4.42 29.46 -4.51
CA ASP A 957 -4.11 29.36 -3.11
C ASP A 957 -2.68 29.80 -2.82
N GLY A 958 -2.51 30.77 -1.92
CA GLY A 958 -1.20 31.14 -1.42
C GLY A 958 -0.60 30.08 -0.50
N PHE A 959 -1.47 29.34 0.19
CA PHE A 959 -1.05 28.39 1.23
C PHE A 959 -1.91 27.13 1.19
N VAL A 960 -1.25 25.98 1.07
CA VAL A 960 -1.87 24.64 1.14
C VAL A 960 -1.03 23.77 2.07
N ARG A 961 -1.67 23.12 3.03
CA ARG A 961 -1.05 22.17 3.95
C ARG A 961 -0.68 20.89 3.19
N GLY A 962 0.46 20.28 3.53
CA GLY A 962 0.84 18.96 3.05
C GLY A 962 -0.18 17.88 3.37
N THR A 963 -0.01 16.72 2.75
CA THR A 963 -0.91 15.56 2.93
C THR A 963 -0.57 14.75 4.18
N GLY A 964 0.71 14.49 4.45
CA GLY A 964 1.13 13.57 5.50
C GLY A 964 0.66 12.14 5.24
N SER A 965 0.62 11.36 6.30
CA SER A 965 0.08 9.99 6.34
C SER A 965 -0.79 9.77 7.60
N GLY A 966 -1.48 10.81 8.02
CA GLY A 966 -2.16 10.93 9.31
C GLY A 966 -3.43 10.12 9.47
N SER A 967 -3.77 9.23 8.56
CA SER A 967 -4.82 8.22 8.76
C SER A 967 -4.40 7.18 9.83
N CYS A 968 -3.15 6.71 9.80
CA CYS A 968 -2.50 5.93 10.86
C CYS A 968 -1.08 6.43 11.19
N GLY A 969 -0.41 7.06 10.22
CA GLY A 969 0.93 7.60 10.34
C GLY A 969 1.01 9.02 10.90
N PRO A 970 2.14 9.73 10.73
CA PRO A 970 2.30 11.09 11.19
C PRO A 970 1.56 12.11 10.33
N ILE A 971 1.14 13.20 10.97
CA ILE A 971 0.72 14.42 10.27
C ILE A 971 1.92 15.03 9.53
N PRO A 972 1.69 15.91 8.52
CA PRO A 972 2.79 16.56 7.80
C PRO A 972 3.80 17.20 8.75
N PRO A 973 5.11 17.13 8.48
CA PRO A 973 6.14 17.87 9.20
C PRO A 973 5.84 19.38 9.28
N ARG A 974 6.44 20.05 10.25
CA ARG A 974 6.14 21.47 10.52
C ARG A 974 6.39 22.42 9.34
N GLU A 975 7.35 22.11 8.50
CA GLU A 975 7.68 22.85 7.27
C GLU A 975 6.57 22.76 6.21
N HIS A 976 5.75 21.72 6.25
CA HIS A 976 4.60 21.49 5.35
C HIS A 976 3.25 21.84 5.98
N GLN A 977 3.28 22.46 7.16
CA GLN A 977 2.10 23.02 7.83
C GLN A 977 2.00 24.53 7.61
N ILE A 978 0.79 25.06 7.59
CA ILE A 978 0.56 26.51 7.46
C ILE A 978 0.83 27.16 8.82
N LYS A 979 1.85 28.05 8.87
CA LYS A 979 2.14 28.86 10.07
C LYS A 979 1.18 30.03 10.11
N PHE A 980 0.20 30.00 10.99
CA PHE A 980 -0.81 31.06 11.15
C PHE A 980 -0.90 31.51 12.59
N GLY A 981 -0.75 32.79 12.84
CA GLY A 981 -0.75 33.36 14.18
C GLY A 981 -1.07 34.83 14.20
N TYR A 982 -1.31 35.43 15.38
CA TYR A 982 -1.59 36.88 15.52
C TYR A 982 -0.47 37.77 14.97
N THR A 983 0.77 37.34 15.08
CA THR A 983 1.95 38.06 14.60
C THR A 983 2.39 37.58 13.22
N HIS A 984 1.73 36.61 12.63
CA HIS A 984 2.05 36.02 11.33
C HIS A 984 0.77 35.87 10.50
N PRO A 985 0.19 37.01 9.99
CA PRO A 985 -0.90 36.95 9.04
C PRO A 985 -0.42 36.26 7.76
N LEU A 986 -1.34 35.61 7.08
CA LEU A 986 -1.05 35.03 5.76
C LEU A 986 -1.37 36.10 4.71
N GLU A 987 -0.46 36.32 3.75
CA GLU A 987 -0.67 37.26 2.65
C GLU A 987 -0.02 36.75 1.38
N TYR A 988 -0.71 36.87 0.26
CA TYR A 988 -0.16 36.55 -1.06
C TYR A 988 -0.86 37.43 -2.12
N THR A 989 -0.19 37.53 -3.27
CA THR A 989 -0.63 38.38 -4.38
C THR A 989 -0.47 37.60 -5.70
N PHE A 990 -1.41 37.82 -6.61
CA PHE A 990 -1.34 37.34 -7.98
C PHE A 990 -2.07 38.30 -8.92
N THR A 991 -1.85 38.15 -10.22
CA THR A 991 -2.47 39.01 -11.25
C THR A 991 -3.31 38.14 -12.19
N VAL A 992 -4.51 38.63 -12.49
CA VAL A 992 -5.45 38.05 -13.45
C VAL A 992 -5.40 38.88 -14.73
N LYS A 993 -5.23 38.20 -15.88
CA LYS A 993 -5.33 38.77 -17.21
C LYS A 993 -6.49 38.15 -17.97
N LEU A 994 -7.28 39.02 -18.65
CA LEU A 994 -8.42 38.60 -19.46
C LEU A 994 -8.05 38.73 -20.94
N GLY A 995 -8.11 37.57 -21.67
CA GLY A 995 -7.81 37.45 -23.08
C GLY A 995 -8.99 37.08 -23.96
#